data_a1fbbe7100ab5683d9dc3e40dff33b47
#
_entry.id   a1fbbe7100ab5683d9dc3e40dff33b47
#
_cell.length_a   1.000
_cell.length_b   1.000
_cell.length_c   1.000
_cell.angle_alpha   90.00
_cell.angle_beta   90.00
_cell.angle_gamma   90.00
#
_symmetry.space_group_name_H-M   'P 1'
#
loop_
_entity.id
_entity.type
_entity.pdbx_description
1 polymer ?
#
loop_
_entity_poly.entity_id
_entity_poly.type
_entity_poly.pdbx_seq_one_letter_code
_entity_poly.pdbx_strand_id
1 'polypeptide(L)'
;METKLKAAILIVSDTASKDPASDKVVDALTPILAAEGNVLEIQQSIYDWADSPNWCNLILLSGGTGFAIKDNTPEAVSPLIQRHAPGLVHGMIAASLKVTPFAMMARPVAGVRNKTLIITLPGSPKGAMENLEAVVKLLPHACLQSAGANSRDLHSGGVKKLESEAGVGDHKHHHHHHHHGHDHGHGHKAPKAHTSPSERPQSNDPSAGPNRRYRSSPYPMLSVDEALRRINEQTPEPEVVEVPVTTSLIGSVIAEDVYAAEAVPAYRASIVDGYAVIAPESSAAGQSTKGIFPVASITHANLGGNLEPLQPGTIARITTVMVEDTTLDSCTPDGKEEATVEILAEDIEPGENVREPGSDVTLGSKIVARGDLISPVGGEIGLLASTGTKTVKVFRKPRVGVLSTGDELVEHNDPRTLTGGQIRDSNRPSLLSCLNSWGFEIVDLGIARDTPASELEHALRDSLRGVGRASTSVDVIITTGGVSMGELDLLKPTIERSLGGTIHFGRVSMKPGKPTTFATVPFKPTGDTTSSQQERQSKLIFSLPGNPASALVTLNLFVLPSLHKLTGLGYSSQAISSKPWLAPQLGLPRVAVVLTHHFPLDPKRTEYHRAVVTASRSDGRLYATSTGVEGAGQRSSKVGSLAKANALVVLRAGRGVGIKGEIVEALLMGDVHGSDTRVIC
;
A
#
# COMPACT_ATOMS: atom_id res chain seq x y z
N MET A 1 -12.08 25.24 -42.06
CA MET A 1 -13.24 24.38 -42.41
C MET A 1 -13.95 24.06 -41.09
N GLU A 2 -15.16 24.55 -40.93
CA GLU A 2 -15.99 24.17 -39.79
C GLU A 2 -16.33 22.70 -39.89
N THR A 3 -15.85 21.88 -38.96
CA THR A 3 -16.14 20.45 -38.91
C THR A 3 -17.56 20.30 -38.38
N LYS A 4 -18.52 19.99 -39.27
CA LYS A 4 -19.89 19.71 -38.86
C LYS A 4 -19.93 18.42 -38.07
N LEU A 5 -20.37 18.46 -36.81
CA LEU A 5 -20.57 17.28 -35.95
C LEU A 5 -21.95 16.68 -36.23
N LYS A 6 -22.02 15.35 -36.24
CA LYS A 6 -23.29 14.61 -36.39
C LYS A 6 -23.75 14.12 -35.02
N ALA A 7 -25.02 14.32 -34.69
CA ALA A 7 -25.65 13.80 -33.48
C ALA A 7 -26.89 12.95 -33.82
N ALA A 8 -27.13 11.92 -33.02
CA ALA A 8 -28.33 11.07 -33.07
C ALA A 8 -28.99 11.09 -31.67
N ILE A 9 -30.32 10.96 -31.66
CA ILE A 9 -31.13 10.93 -30.45
C ILE A 9 -32.03 9.72 -30.47
N LEU A 10 -32.01 8.95 -29.36
CA LEU A 10 -32.87 7.81 -29.12
C LEU A 10 -33.78 8.09 -27.93
N ILE A 11 -35.08 7.99 -28.07
CA ILE A 11 -36.04 8.09 -26.98
C ILE A 11 -36.47 6.70 -26.57
N VAL A 12 -36.25 6.39 -25.28
CA VAL A 12 -36.62 5.11 -24.68
C VAL A 12 -37.88 5.32 -23.83
N SER A 13 -39.04 4.97 -24.40
CA SER A 13 -40.35 5.17 -23.75
C SER A 13 -41.40 4.24 -24.35
N ASP A 14 -42.10 3.49 -23.48
CA ASP A 14 -43.26 2.65 -23.88
C ASP A 14 -44.43 3.46 -24.47
N THR A 15 -44.56 4.74 -24.16
CA THR A 15 -45.62 5.61 -24.66
C THR A 15 -45.24 6.21 -25.99
N ALA A 16 -44.02 6.71 -26.14
CA ALA A 16 -43.54 7.29 -27.41
C ALA A 16 -43.36 6.25 -28.51
N SER A 17 -43.11 4.96 -28.22
CA SER A 17 -43.06 3.90 -29.20
C SER A 17 -44.42 3.58 -29.83
N LYS A 18 -45.51 3.82 -29.08
CA LYS A 18 -46.90 3.60 -29.55
C LYS A 18 -47.50 4.80 -30.24
N ASP A 19 -47.12 6.01 -29.81
CA ASP A 19 -47.55 7.28 -30.41
C ASP A 19 -46.40 8.31 -30.34
N PRO A 20 -45.60 8.44 -31.39
CA PRO A 20 -44.47 9.36 -31.45
C PRO A 20 -44.89 10.84 -31.27
N ALA A 21 -46.14 11.21 -31.58
CA ALA A 21 -46.64 12.56 -31.40
C ALA A 21 -46.94 12.95 -29.93
N SER A 22 -46.97 11.96 -29.05
CA SER A 22 -47.19 12.19 -27.62
C SER A 22 -45.94 12.65 -26.86
N ASP A 23 -44.75 12.61 -27.48
CA ASP A 23 -43.49 12.98 -26.85
C ASP A 23 -43.17 14.46 -27.05
N LYS A 24 -43.22 15.25 -25.94
CA LYS A 24 -42.94 16.67 -25.93
C LYS A 24 -41.43 17.02 -25.95
N VAL A 25 -40.54 16.05 -25.90
CA VAL A 25 -39.08 16.27 -26.02
C VAL A 25 -38.67 16.47 -27.47
N VAL A 26 -39.50 15.99 -28.40
CA VAL A 26 -39.26 15.92 -29.87
C VAL A 26 -39.22 17.29 -30.55
N ASP A 27 -40.02 18.28 -30.11
CA ASP A 27 -40.13 19.58 -30.79
C ASP A 27 -38.83 20.40 -30.78
N ALA A 28 -37.79 19.94 -30.05
CA ALA A 28 -36.52 20.66 -29.94
C ALA A 28 -35.37 20.08 -30.75
N LEU A 29 -35.44 18.82 -31.27
CA LEU A 29 -34.24 18.10 -31.77
C LEU A 29 -34.64 17.04 -32.84
N THR A 30 -34.26 17.19 -34.09
CA THR A 30 -34.54 16.25 -35.25
C THR A 30 -33.40 15.27 -35.53
N PRO A 31 -33.61 14.07 -36.07
CA PRO A 31 -34.74 13.11 -36.22
C PRO A 31 -34.62 11.92 -35.24
N ILE A 32 -35.75 11.36 -34.82
CA ILE A 32 -35.93 10.48 -33.70
C ILE A 32 -36.35 9.09 -34.14
N LEU A 33 -35.75 8.03 -33.58
CA LEU A 33 -36.25 6.68 -33.49
C LEU A 33 -36.69 6.39 -32.07
N ALA A 34 -37.98 6.06 -31.84
CA ALA A 34 -38.46 5.61 -30.54
C ALA A 34 -38.26 4.09 -30.44
N ALA A 35 -37.50 3.63 -29.42
CA ALA A 35 -37.37 2.21 -29.09
C ALA A 35 -38.23 1.85 -27.89
N GLU A 36 -38.94 0.70 -27.93
CA GLU A 36 -39.48 0.11 -26.70
C GLU A 36 -38.32 -0.25 -25.80
N GLY A 37 -38.44 -0.11 -24.44
CA GLY A 37 -37.37 -0.27 -23.47
C GLY A 37 -36.64 -1.64 -23.47
N ASN A 38 -36.51 -2.24 -24.65
CA ASN A 38 -35.81 -3.50 -24.88
C ASN A 38 -34.30 -3.25 -25.00
N VAL A 39 -33.53 -3.89 -24.14
CA VAL A 39 -32.05 -3.77 -24.06
C VAL A 39 -31.41 -4.06 -25.46
N LEU A 40 -31.88 -5.06 -26.17
CA LEU A 40 -31.30 -5.45 -27.48
C LEU A 40 -31.55 -4.40 -28.55
N GLU A 41 -32.70 -3.75 -28.58
CA GLU A 41 -33.01 -2.71 -29.57
C GLU A 41 -32.21 -1.44 -29.32
N ILE A 42 -32.02 -1.07 -28.01
CA ILE A 42 -31.16 0.05 -27.63
C ILE A 42 -29.72 -0.23 -28.05
N GLN A 43 -29.24 -1.44 -27.81
CA GLN A 43 -27.87 -1.84 -28.17
C GLN A 43 -27.71 -1.86 -29.69
N GLN A 44 -28.66 -2.39 -30.45
CA GLN A 44 -28.60 -2.41 -31.90
C GLN A 44 -28.55 -0.99 -32.50
N SER A 45 -29.40 -0.09 -32.01
CA SER A 45 -29.36 1.33 -32.44
C SER A 45 -27.99 2.00 -32.17
N ILE A 46 -27.37 1.71 -31.03
CA ILE A 46 -26.04 2.22 -30.71
C ILE A 46 -24.98 1.62 -31.66
N TYR A 47 -25.03 0.32 -31.97
CA TYR A 47 -24.13 -0.30 -32.93
C TYR A 47 -24.26 0.34 -34.31
N ASP A 48 -25.49 0.54 -34.79
CA ASP A 48 -25.75 1.12 -36.10
C ASP A 48 -25.23 2.55 -36.23
N TRP A 49 -25.23 3.32 -35.14
CA TRP A 49 -24.78 4.71 -35.14
C TRP A 49 -23.33 4.94 -34.72
N ALA A 50 -22.74 4.05 -33.93
CA ALA A 50 -21.37 4.19 -33.45
C ALA A 50 -20.35 3.38 -34.25
N ASP A 51 -20.75 2.21 -34.81
CA ASP A 51 -19.83 1.26 -35.43
C ASP A 51 -19.92 1.27 -36.97
N SER A 52 -20.90 1.98 -37.55
CA SER A 52 -21.07 2.07 -39.00
C SER A 52 -20.02 2.98 -39.67
N PRO A 53 -19.78 2.84 -40.98
CA PRO A 53 -18.90 3.77 -41.70
C PRO A 53 -19.36 5.23 -41.65
N ASN A 54 -20.67 5.45 -41.42
CA ASN A 54 -21.28 6.78 -41.29
C ASN A 54 -21.62 7.14 -39.82
N TRP A 55 -20.73 6.80 -38.91
CA TRP A 55 -20.89 6.97 -37.46
C TRP A 55 -21.25 8.41 -37.02
N CYS A 56 -21.93 8.51 -35.87
CA CYS A 56 -22.28 9.78 -35.25
C CYS A 56 -21.21 10.19 -34.22
N ASN A 57 -20.97 11.50 -34.06
CA ASN A 57 -20.05 12.02 -33.03
C ASN A 57 -20.66 11.94 -31.63
N LEU A 58 -21.99 12.07 -31.53
CA LEU A 58 -22.74 12.09 -30.30
C LEU A 58 -24.02 11.28 -30.43
N ILE A 59 -24.30 10.44 -29.44
CA ILE A 59 -25.58 9.75 -29.27
C ILE A 59 -26.16 10.17 -27.91
N LEU A 60 -27.36 10.70 -27.93
CA LEU A 60 -28.14 11.05 -26.74
C LEU A 60 -29.29 10.03 -26.60
N LEU A 61 -29.42 9.42 -25.42
CA LEU A 61 -30.54 8.56 -25.09
C LEU A 61 -31.36 9.23 -23.99
N SER A 62 -32.67 9.35 -24.18
CA SER A 62 -33.57 9.95 -23.19
C SER A 62 -34.60 8.93 -22.72
N GLY A 63 -34.67 8.70 -21.42
CA GLY A 63 -35.63 7.79 -20.77
C GLY A 63 -34.99 6.50 -20.23
N GLY A 64 -35.74 5.78 -19.44
CA GLY A 64 -35.35 4.48 -18.86
C GLY A 64 -34.13 4.52 -17.93
N THR A 65 -33.88 5.65 -17.25
CA THR A 65 -32.70 5.87 -16.37
C THR A 65 -33.02 5.86 -14.88
N GLY A 66 -34.26 5.56 -14.48
CA GLY A 66 -34.68 5.48 -13.08
C GLY A 66 -34.50 4.10 -12.46
N PHE A 67 -35.27 3.79 -11.40
CA PHE A 67 -35.22 2.53 -10.67
C PHE A 67 -36.40 1.58 -10.95
N ALA A 68 -37.30 1.93 -11.87
CA ALA A 68 -38.38 1.04 -12.25
C ALA A 68 -37.83 -0.20 -12.97
N ILE A 69 -38.56 -1.34 -12.90
CA ILE A 69 -38.16 -2.60 -13.54
C ILE A 69 -37.94 -2.44 -15.05
N LYS A 70 -38.65 -1.50 -15.68
CA LYS A 70 -38.56 -1.17 -17.09
C LYS A 70 -37.43 -0.17 -17.44
N ASP A 71 -36.78 0.41 -16.45
CA ASP A 71 -35.68 1.37 -16.64
C ASP A 71 -34.37 0.64 -16.90
N ASN A 72 -34.19 0.16 -18.12
CA ASN A 72 -33.05 -0.69 -18.54
C ASN A 72 -32.02 0.04 -19.40
N THR A 73 -32.14 1.36 -19.60
CA THR A 73 -31.18 2.14 -20.40
C THR A 73 -29.76 2.06 -19.89
N PRO A 74 -29.47 2.17 -18.57
CA PRO A 74 -28.12 2.02 -18.06
C PRO A 74 -27.53 0.63 -18.32
N GLU A 75 -28.32 -0.42 -18.18
CA GLU A 75 -27.94 -1.83 -18.42
C GLU A 75 -27.67 -2.10 -19.90
N ALA A 76 -28.41 -1.45 -20.80
CA ALA A 76 -28.19 -1.55 -22.24
C ALA A 76 -26.91 -0.82 -22.68
N VAL A 77 -26.63 0.36 -22.11
CA VAL A 77 -25.56 1.26 -22.57
C VAL A 77 -24.22 0.94 -21.92
N SER A 78 -24.17 0.67 -20.59
CA SER A 78 -22.92 0.46 -19.86
C SER A 78 -21.98 -0.59 -20.48
N PRO A 79 -22.45 -1.77 -20.91
CA PRO A 79 -21.61 -2.79 -21.54
C PRO A 79 -20.98 -2.36 -22.88
N LEU A 80 -21.57 -1.37 -23.55
CA LEU A 80 -21.12 -0.89 -24.86
C LEU A 80 -20.05 0.20 -24.76
N ILE A 81 -19.89 0.82 -23.58
CA ILE A 81 -18.93 1.89 -23.37
C ILE A 81 -17.53 1.31 -23.16
N GLN A 82 -16.59 1.73 -23.99
CA GLN A 82 -15.17 1.35 -23.90
C GLN A 82 -14.38 2.27 -22.98
N ARG A 83 -14.77 3.55 -22.87
CA ARG A 83 -14.13 4.57 -22.03
C ARG A 83 -15.22 5.37 -21.32
N HIS A 84 -15.39 5.15 -20.02
CA HIS A 84 -16.39 5.85 -19.22
C HIS A 84 -16.03 7.33 -19.01
N ALA A 85 -17.06 8.20 -19.00
CA ALA A 85 -16.94 9.63 -18.77
C ALA A 85 -17.65 10.07 -17.46
N PRO A 86 -17.16 9.67 -16.29
CA PRO A 86 -17.81 9.94 -15.00
C PRO A 86 -17.92 11.44 -14.69
N GLY A 87 -17.08 12.29 -15.27
CA GLY A 87 -17.15 13.74 -15.13
C GLY A 87 -18.41 14.32 -15.74
N LEU A 88 -18.87 13.83 -16.89
CA LEU A 88 -20.14 14.27 -17.51
C LEU A 88 -21.33 13.82 -16.66
N VAL A 89 -21.32 12.58 -16.18
CA VAL A 89 -22.34 12.02 -15.27
C VAL A 89 -22.45 12.89 -14.01
N HIS A 90 -21.30 13.21 -13.40
CA HIS A 90 -21.26 14.06 -12.21
C HIS A 90 -21.84 15.46 -12.49
N GLY A 91 -21.46 16.07 -13.61
CA GLY A 91 -21.96 17.40 -14.01
C GLY A 91 -23.49 17.44 -14.14
N MET A 92 -24.07 16.43 -14.80
CA MET A 92 -25.51 16.28 -14.99
C MET A 92 -26.23 16.08 -13.63
N ILE A 93 -25.79 15.14 -12.81
CA ILE A 93 -26.39 14.86 -11.49
C ILE A 93 -26.28 16.10 -10.59
N ALA A 94 -25.13 16.78 -10.56
CA ALA A 94 -24.91 17.96 -9.72
C ALA A 94 -25.81 19.14 -10.13
N ALA A 95 -26.11 19.30 -11.42
CA ALA A 95 -27.06 20.30 -11.90
C ALA A 95 -28.49 19.97 -11.45
N SER A 96 -28.94 18.73 -11.64
CA SER A 96 -30.28 18.30 -11.25
C SER A 96 -30.51 18.31 -9.73
N LEU A 97 -29.49 18.02 -8.93
CA LEU A 97 -29.55 18.07 -7.46
C LEU A 97 -29.79 19.50 -6.92
N LYS A 98 -29.45 20.53 -7.69
CA LYS A 98 -29.78 21.92 -7.33
C LYS A 98 -31.28 22.21 -7.48
N VAL A 99 -31.97 21.41 -8.31
CA VAL A 99 -33.39 21.59 -8.61
C VAL A 99 -34.27 20.69 -7.74
N THR A 100 -33.86 19.41 -7.60
CA THR A 100 -34.61 18.39 -6.85
C THR A 100 -33.74 17.31 -6.21
N PRO A 101 -34.01 16.93 -4.95
CA PRO A 101 -33.33 15.78 -4.32
C PRO A 101 -33.61 14.45 -5.04
N PHE A 102 -34.70 14.30 -5.77
CA PHE A 102 -35.06 13.10 -6.53
C PHE A 102 -34.07 12.79 -7.66
N ALA A 103 -33.22 13.73 -8.04
CA ALA A 103 -32.10 13.48 -8.97
C ALA A 103 -31.13 12.37 -8.49
N MET A 104 -31.09 12.08 -7.20
CA MET A 104 -30.34 10.94 -6.65
C MET A 104 -30.86 9.57 -7.12
N MET A 105 -32.09 9.50 -7.61
CA MET A 105 -32.70 8.29 -8.12
C MET A 105 -32.46 8.08 -9.63
N ALA A 106 -31.71 8.95 -10.27
CA ALA A 106 -31.30 8.78 -11.66
C ALA A 106 -29.99 8.01 -11.77
N ARG A 107 -29.89 7.12 -12.74
CA ARG A 107 -28.71 6.30 -13.04
C ARG A 107 -28.13 6.62 -14.44
N PRO A 108 -27.73 7.88 -14.71
CA PRO A 108 -27.20 8.24 -16.02
C PRO A 108 -25.87 7.59 -16.30
N VAL A 109 -25.60 7.27 -17.55
CA VAL A 109 -24.35 6.72 -18.05
C VAL A 109 -23.81 7.65 -19.13
N ALA A 110 -22.49 7.87 -19.14
CA ALA A 110 -21.80 8.59 -20.21
C ALA A 110 -20.44 7.97 -20.50
N GLY A 111 -20.07 7.97 -21.78
CA GLY A 111 -18.77 7.46 -22.19
C GLY A 111 -18.59 7.38 -23.69
N VAL A 112 -17.50 6.80 -24.12
CA VAL A 112 -17.10 6.75 -25.53
C VAL A 112 -17.08 5.29 -26.00
N ARG A 113 -17.72 5.04 -27.17
CA ARG A 113 -17.57 3.84 -27.96
C ARG A 113 -16.91 4.20 -29.29
N ASN A 114 -15.78 3.57 -29.61
CA ASN A 114 -14.96 3.92 -30.78
C ASN A 114 -14.64 5.42 -30.83
N LYS A 115 -15.35 6.17 -31.68
CA LYS A 115 -15.19 7.62 -31.88
C LYS A 115 -16.44 8.41 -31.45
N THR A 116 -17.45 7.74 -30.93
CA THR A 116 -18.77 8.29 -30.60
C THR A 116 -18.90 8.51 -29.11
N LEU A 117 -19.27 9.72 -28.69
CA LEU A 117 -19.67 10.04 -27.34
C LEU A 117 -21.14 9.64 -27.12
N ILE A 118 -21.44 8.91 -26.06
CA ILE A 118 -22.78 8.41 -25.72
C ILE A 118 -23.16 8.97 -24.36
N ILE A 119 -24.36 9.53 -24.22
CA ILE A 119 -24.87 10.12 -22.98
C ILE A 119 -26.33 9.73 -22.78
N THR A 120 -26.67 9.26 -21.58
CA THR A 120 -28.07 9.00 -21.21
C THR A 120 -28.64 10.14 -20.38
N LEU A 121 -29.87 10.52 -20.65
CA LEU A 121 -30.61 11.61 -20.03
C LEU A 121 -31.88 11.09 -19.35
N PRO A 122 -32.43 11.79 -18.35
CA PRO A 122 -33.72 11.46 -17.77
C PRO A 122 -34.87 11.44 -18.79
N GLY A 123 -35.91 10.63 -18.53
CA GLY A 123 -37.08 10.55 -19.39
C GLY A 123 -38.05 11.74 -19.26
N SER A 124 -37.92 12.58 -18.23
CA SER A 124 -38.73 13.78 -18.11
C SER A 124 -38.17 14.93 -18.99
N PRO A 125 -38.97 15.62 -19.81
CA PRO A 125 -38.48 16.68 -20.67
C PRO A 125 -37.66 17.74 -19.94
N LYS A 126 -38.16 18.19 -18.78
CA LYS A 126 -37.45 19.15 -17.91
C LYS A 126 -36.12 18.62 -17.42
N GLY A 127 -36.08 17.38 -16.91
CA GLY A 127 -34.85 16.78 -16.41
C GLY A 127 -33.82 16.52 -17.54
N ALA A 128 -34.28 16.13 -18.74
CA ALA A 128 -33.42 15.95 -19.90
C ALA A 128 -32.76 17.28 -20.32
N MET A 129 -33.55 18.38 -20.36
CA MET A 129 -33.06 19.73 -20.66
C MET A 129 -32.02 20.17 -19.64
N GLU A 130 -32.31 20.08 -18.33
CA GLU A 130 -31.41 20.50 -17.25
C GLU A 130 -30.07 19.72 -17.29
N ASN A 131 -30.13 18.44 -17.57
CA ASN A 131 -28.92 17.60 -17.69
C ASN A 131 -28.11 17.96 -18.94
N LEU A 132 -28.78 18.17 -20.07
CA LEU A 132 -28.11 18.54 -21.32
C LEU A 132 -27.49 19.96 -21.21
N GLU A 133 -28.20 20.92 -20.67
CA GLU A 133 -27.70 22.30 -20.45
C GLU A 133 -26.43 22.32 -19.60
N ALA A 134 -26.33 21.42 -18.61
CA ALA A 134 -25.17 21.32 -17.74
C ALA A 134 -23.88 20.92 -18.49
N VAL A 135 -23.98 20.20 -19.59
CA VAL A 135 -22.83 19.63 -20.31
C VAL A 135 -22.70 20.11 -21.75
N VAL A 136 -23.74 20.69 -22.36
CA VAL A 136 -23.80 21.00 -23.81
C VAL A 136 -22.63 21.85 -24.30
N LYS A 137 -22.18 22.82 -23.53
CA LYS A 137 -21.03 23.68 -23.87
C LYS A 137 -19.72 22.93 -24.02
N LEU A 138 -19.60 21.75 -23.37
CA LEU A 138 -18.41 20.91 -23.41
C LEU A 138 -18.48 19.83 -24.49
N LEU A 139 -19.68 19.51 -25.00
CA LEU A 139 -19.89 18.41 -25.95
C LEU A 139 -19.12 18.57 -27.26
N PRO A 140 -19.04 19.75 -27.91
CA PRO A 140 -18.26 19.91 -29.15
C PRO A 140 -16.79 19.49 -28.95
N HIS A 141 -16.17 19.96 -27.86
CA HIS A 141 -14.79 19.61 -27.52
C HIS A 141 -14.62 18.10 -27.24
N ALA A 142 -15.53 17.53 -26.44
CA ALA A 142 -15.52 16.11 -26.10
C ALA A 142 -15.70 15.21 -27.34
N CYS A 143 -16.57 15.60 -28.28
CA CYS A 143 -16.80 14.89 -29.55
C CYS A 143 -15.56 14.92 -30.46
N LEU A 144 -14.90 16.08 -30.59
CA LEU A 144 -13.66 16.22 -31.37
C LEU A 144 -12.54 15.35 -30.79
N GLN A 145 -12.39 15.38 -29.47
CA GLN A 145 -11.41 14.58 -28.77
C GLN A 145 -11.69 13.08 -28.91
N SER A 146 -12.94 12.67 -28.80
CA SER A 146 -13.36 11.28 -28.99
C SER A 146 -13.11 10.78 -30.42
N ALA A 147 -13.27 11.67 -31.41
CA ALA A 147 -13.01 11.38 -32.82
C ALA A 147 -11.51 11.26 -33.17
N GLY A 148 -10.61 11.53 -32.25
CA GLY A 148 -9.17 11.37 -32.44
C GLY A 148 -8.43 12.68 -32.78
N ALA A 149 -9.04 13.85 -32.55
CA ALA A 149 -8.33 15.12 -32.69
C ALA A 149 -7.16 15.19 -31.69
N ASN A 150 -6.04 15.80 -32.12
CA ASN A 150 -4.84 15.88 -31.30
C ASN A 150 -5.10 16.72 -30.04
N SER A 151 -4.99 16.10 -28.87
CA SER A 151 -5.26 16.73 -27.58
C SER A 151 -4.38 17.97 -27.34
N ARG A 152 -3.11 17.98 -27.84
CA ARG A 152 -2.21 19.13 -27.69
C ARG A 152 -2.70 20.35 -28.47
N ASP A 153 -3.25 20.13 -29.65
CA ASP A 153 -3.75 21.23 -30.50
C ASP A 153 -5.07 21.78 -29.96
N LEU A 154 -5.95 20.90 -29.42
CA LEU A 154 -7.20 21.28 -28.78
C LEU A 154 -6.96 22.04 -27.45
N HIS A 155 -5.86 21.80 -26.75
CA HIS A 155 -5.52 22.47 -25.48
C HIS A 155 -4.46 23.59 -25.66
N SER A 156 -4.11 23.96 -26.88
CA SER A 156 -3.16 25.04 -27.15
C SER A 156 -3.74 26.40 -26.73
N GLY A 157 -3.28 26.92 -25.59
CA GLY A 157 -3.76 28.20 -25.03
C GLY A 157 -4.32 28.09 -23.60
N GLY A 158 -4.32 26.89 -23.01
CA GLY A 158 -4.71 26.64 -21.62
C GLY A 158 -6.20 26.61 -21.35
N VAL A 159 -6.57 26.25 -20.10
CA VAL A 159 -7.96 26.02 -19.67
C VAL A 159 -8.84 27.28 -19.86
N LYS A 160 -8.32 28.48 -19.60
CA LYS A 160 -9.08 29.74 -19.77
C LYS A 160 -9.52 30.00 -21.20
N LYS A 161 -8.69 29.60 -22.20
CA LYS A 161 -9.06 29.74 -23.61
C LYS A 161 -10.18 28.77 -23.98
N LEU A 162 -10.11 27.53 -23.47
CA LEU A 162 -11.16 26.52 -23.66
C LEU A 162 -12.50 26.94 -23.00
N GLU A 163 -12.44 27.49 -21.79
CA GLU A 163 -13.63 28.01 -21.09
C GLU A 163 -14.27 29.21 -21.85
N SER A 164 -13.44 30.10 -22.41
CA SER A 164 -13.90 31.22 -23.24
C SER A 164 -14.49 30.74 -24.56
N GLU A 165 -13.86 29.76 -25.24
CA GLU A 165 -14.36 29.18 -26.49
C GLU A 165 -15.65 28.38 -26.26
N ALA A 166 -15.81 27.72 -25.11
CA ALA A 166 -17.01 27.01 -24.70
C ALA A 166 -18.12 27.98 -24.22
N GLY A 167 -17.84 29.28 -24.15
CA GLY A 167 -18.82 30.28 -23.68
C GLY A 167 -19.18 30.11 -22.19
N VAL A 168 -18.28 29.56 -21.39
CA VAL A 168 -18.37 29.45 -19.93
C VAL A 168 -17.82 30.75 -19.36
N GLY A 169 -18.63 31.80 -19.32
CA GLY A 169 -18.26 33.12 -18.76
C GLY A 169 -18.15 33.08 -17.24
N ASP A 170 -17.32 33.96 -16.68
CA ASP A 170 -17.15 34.19 -15.24
C ASP A 170 -18.50 34.47 -14.55
N HIS A 171 -19.07 33.47 -13.90
CA HIS A 171 -20.21 33.68 -13.00
C HIS A 171 -19.70 34.26 -11.68
N LYS A 172 -19.84 35.58 -11.53
CA LYS A 172 -19.74 36.26 -10.24
C LYS A 172 -20.85 35.76 -9.33
N HIS A 173 -20.54 34.92 -8.40
CA HIS A 173 -21.47 34.53 -7.34
C HIS A 173 -21.63 35.65 -6.34
N HIS A 174 -22.79 36.33 -6.38
CA HIS A 174 -23.28 37.15 -5.28
C HIS A 174 -23.75 36.24 -4.13
N HIS A 175 -23.01 36.24 -3.04
CA HIS A 175 -23.47 35.61 -1.80
C HIS A 175 -24.34 36.58 -1.01
N HIS A 176 -25.62 36.26 -0.89
CA HIS A 176 -26.49 36.85 0.14
C HIS A 176 -26.20 36.17 1.48
N HIS A 177 -25.78 36.99 2.45
CA HIS A 177 -25.63 36.56 3.84
C HIS A 177 -27.01 36.54 4.51
N HIS A 178 -27.41 35.42 5.12
CA HIS A 178 -28.36 35.40 6.22
C HIS A 178 -27.65 34.88 7.48
N HIS A 179 -27.62 35.73 8.48
CA HIS A 179 -27.23 35.43 9.85
C HIS A 179 -28.34 34.62 10.53
N HIS A 180 -27.99 33.61 11.33
CA HIS A 180 -28.30 33.47 12.77
C HIS A 180 -28.01 32.02 13.20
N GLY A 181 -27.38 31.91 14.35
CA GLY A 181 -27.19 30.64 15.08
C GLY A 181 -25.88 30.64 15.90
N HIS A 182 -25.97 31.10 17.13
CA HIS A 182 -24.89 30.96 18.13
C HIS A 182 -24.74 29.49 18.51
N ASP A 183 -23.56 28.92 18.30
CA ASP A 183 -23.18 27.71 18.98
C ASP A 183 -21.76 27.89 19.51
N HIS A 184 -21.62 27.82 20.83
CA HIS A 184 -20.36 27.94 21.57
C HIS A 184 -19.64 26.60 21.60
N GLY A 185 -19.00 26.22 20.47
CA GLY A 185 -18.04 25.14 20.44
C GLY A 185 -16.62 25.66 20.24
N HIS A 186 -15.73 25.55 21.21
CA HIS A 186 -14.31 25.90 21.11
C HIS A 186 -13.54 24.95 20.17
N GLY A 187 -13.95 24.93 18.88
CA GLY A 187 -13.22 24.30 17.80
C GLY A 187 -12.43 25.35 17.02
N HIS A 188 -11.11 25.32 17.03
CA HIS A 188 -10.33 26.14 16.11
C HIS A 188 -10.71 25.81 14.67
N LYS A 189 -11.35 26.76 13.98
CA LYS A 189 -11.66 26.66 12.54
C LYS A 189 -10.34 26.58 11.78
N ALA A 190 -10.26 25.70 10.79
CA ALA A 190 -9.12 25.63 9.88
C ALA A 190 -8.92 27.00 9.20
N PRO A 191 -7.67 27.47 9.04
CA PRO A 191 -7.37 28.74 8.40
C PRO A 191 -8.02 28.81 7.01
N LYS A 192 -8.73 29.91 6.72
CA LYS A 192 -9.44 30.12 5.45
C LYS A 192 -8.72 31.19 4.64
N ALA A 193 -8.33 30.88 3.40
CA ALA A 193 -7.75 31.87 2.49
C ALA A 193 -8.86 32.72 1.84
N HIS A 194 -8.63 34.04 1.77
CA HIS A 194 -9.63 35.04 1.29
C HIS A 194 -9.36 35.52 -0.14
N THR A 195 -8.22 35.14 -0.77
CA THR A 195 -7.83 35.52 -2.13
C THR A 195 -7.57 34.32 -3.01
N SER A 196 -7.77 34.41 -4.32
CA SER A 196 -7.47 33.37 -5.29
C SER A 196 -5.95 33.19 -5.50
N PRO A 197 -5.46 31.99 -5.86
CA PRO A 197 -4.04 31.77 -6.15
C PRO A 197 -3.48 32.61 -7.31
N SER A 198 -4.32 32.99 -8.28
CA SER A 198 -3.95 33.79 -9.46
C SER A 198 -3.62 35.25 -9.16
N GLU A 199 -4.07 35.76 -8.01
CA GLU A 199 -3.83 37.14 -7.57
C GLU A 199 -2.55 37.31 -6.74
N ARG A 200 -1.71 36.29 -6.64
CA ARG A 200 -0.55 36.23 -5.74
C ARG A 200 0.76 36.23 -6.52
N PRO A 201 1.75 37.04 -6.11
CA PRO A 201 3.12 36.98 -6.69
C PRO A 201 3.75 35.60 -6.53
N GLN A 202 4.55 35.16 -7.51
CA GLN A 202 5.08 33.80 -7.58
C GLN A 202 6.59 33.76 -7.66
N SER A 203 7.29 33.29 -6.63
CA SER A 203 8.72 32.97 -6.65
C SER A 203 9.08 31.98 -5.55
N ASN A 204 9.88 30.93 -5.88
CA ASN A 204 10.51 30.01 -4.92
C ASN A 204 11.90 30.49 -4.49
N ASP A 205 12.29 31.72 -4.83
CA ASP A 205 13.59 32.25 -4.47
C ASP A 205 13.61 32.65 -2.99
N PRO A 206 14.45 32.02 -2.14
CA PRO A 206 14.60 32.42 -0.72
C PRO A 206 15.14 33.85 -0.59
N SER A 207 15.86 34.36 -1.60
CA SER A 207 16.36 35.72 -1.65
C SER A 207 15.35 36.72 -2.21
N ALA A 208 14.24 36.23 -2.80
CA ALA A 208 13.17 37.11 -3.25
C ALA A 208 12.49 37.76 -2.04
N GLY A 209 12.37 39.09 -2.07
CA GLY A 209 11.69 39.83 -1.02
C GLY A 209 10.26 39.34 -0.75
N PRO A 210 9.66 39.65 0.42
CA PRO A 210 8.34 39.12 0.86
C PRO A 210 7.22 39.24 -0.16
N ASN A 211 7.29 40.25 -1.02
CA ASN A 211 6.29 40.52 -2.06
C ASN A 211 6.35 39.58 -3.27
N ARG A 212 7.42 38.84 -3.45
CA ARG A 212 7.62 37.93 -4.60
C ARG A 212 7.55 36.44 -4.25
N ARG A 213 7.42 36.07 -2.98
CA ARG A 213 7.39 34.68 -2.53
C ARG A 213 6.05 34.02 -2.83
N TYR A 214 6.09 32.73 -3.17
CA TYR A 214 4.88 31.92 -3.30
C TYR A 214 4.08 31.91 -1.98
N ARG A 215 2.86 32.41 -2.01
CA ARG A 215 1.90 32.29 -0.88
C ARG A 215 0.93 31.12 -1.05
N SER A 216 1.02 30.41 -2.15
CA SER A 216 0.36 29.13 -2.40
C SER A 216 1.36 28.16 -2.97
N SER A 217 1.28 26.88 -2.57
CA SER A 217 2.21 25.87 -3.08
C SER A 217 2.11 25.74 -4.60
N PRO A 218 3.24 25.75 -5.34
CA PRO A 218 3.26 25.51 -6.79
C PRO A 218 2.93 24.06 -7.15
N TYR A 219 3.01 23.14 -6.16
CA TYR A 219 2.77 21.73 -6.41
C TYR A 219 1.28 21.40 -6.37
N PRO A 220 0.77 20.59 -7.33
CA PRO A 220 -0.61 20.14 -7.34
C PRO A 220 -0.93 19.29 -6.13
N MET A 221 -2.19 19.26 -5.72
CA MET A 221 -2.67 18.38 -4.67
C MET A 221 -2.88 16.99 -5.25
N LEU A 222 -2.10 16.00 -4.83
CA LEU A 222 -2.25 14.62 -5.26
C LEU A 222 -3.20 13.84 -4.34
N SER A 223 -3.82 12.78 -4.86
CA SER A 223 -4.41 11.74 -4.03
C SER A 223 -3.32 10.93 -3.32
N VAL A 224 -3.69 10.17 -2.28
CA VAL A 224 -2.75 9.25 -1.61
C VAL A 224 -2.26 8.19 -2.57
N ASP A 225 -3.15 7.62 -3.39
CA ASP A 225 -2.80 6.57 -4.36
C ASP A 225 -1.83 7.07 -5.42
N GLU A 226 -2.04 8.28 -5.93
CA GLU A 226 -1.13 8.90 -6.90
C GLU A 226 0.25 9.20 -6.27
N ALA A 227 0.29 9.64 -5.01
CA ALA A 227 1.53 9.84 -4.29
C ALA A 227 2.30 8.53 -4.10
N LEU A 228 1.61 7.45 -3.71
CA LEU A 228 2.19 6.11 -3.57
C LEU A 228 2.70 5.56 -4.91
N ARG A 229 1.96 5.76 -6.00
CA ARG A 229 2.40 5.38 -7.34
C ARG A 229 3.72 6.08 -7.71
N ARG A 230 3.81 7.40 -7.51
CA ARG A 230 5.05 8.16 -7.79
C ARG A 230 6.22 7.73 -6.92
N ILE A 231 5.97 7.46 -5.63
CA ILE A 231 7.00 6.91 -4.73
C ILE A 231 7.51 5.58 -5.28
N ASN A 232 6.60 4.67 -5.62
CA ASN A 232 6.99 3.36 -6.14
C ASN A 232 7.77 3.44 -7.46
N GLU A 233 7.38 4.32 -8.37
CA GLU A 233 8.07 4.54 -9.66
C GLU A 233 9.48 5.13 -9.48
N GLN A 234 9.67 6.00 -8.50
CA GLN A 234 10.94 6.69 -8.27
C GLN A 234 11.84 6.00 -7.24
N THR A 235 11.32 5.03 -6.49
CA THR A 235 12.12 4.21 -5.59
C THR A 235 12.99 3.27 -6.42
N PRO A 236 14.32 3.29 -6.26
CA PRO A 236 15.25 2.43 -7.00
C PRO A 236 14.96 0.94 -6.79
N GLU A 237 15.48 0.14 -7.70
CA GLU A 237 15.50 -1.31 -7.54
C GLU A 237 16.44 -1.70 -6.39
N PRO A 238 16.12 -2.78 -5.64
CA PRO A 238 16.91 -3.20 -4.49
C PRO A 238 18.27 -3.77 -4.91
N GLU A 239 19.28 -3.50 -4.10
CA GLU A 239 20.63 -4.01 -4.26
C GLU A 239 20.77 -5.40 -3.63
N VAL A 240 21.49 -6.32 -4.30
CA VAL A 240 21.71 -7.67 -3.81
C VAL A 240 23.08 -7.77 -3.13
N VAL A 241 23.10 -8.39 -1.95
CA VAL A 241 24.33 -8.67 -1.19
C VAL A 241 24.35 -10.13 -0.71
N GLU A 242 25.55 -10.70 -0.60
CA GLU A 242 25.74 -12.04 -0.03
C GLU A 242 26.11 -11.91 1.45
N VAL A 243 25.42 -12.67 2.31
CA VAL A 243 25.58 -12.61 3.76
C VAL A 243 25.59 -14.02 4.38
N PRO A 244 26.28 -14.21 5.52
CA PRO A 244 26.27 -15.49 6.21
C PRO A 244 24.91 -15.82 6.83
N VAL A 245 24.59 -17.11 6.92
CA VAL A 245 23.37 -17.60 7.59
C VAL A 245 23.56 -17.46 9.10
N THR A 246 22.95 -16.42 9.65
CA THR A 246 22.94 -16.11 11.08
C THR A 246 21.59 -15.47 11.47
N THR A 247 21.38 -15.22 12.77
CA THR A 247 20.19 -14.55 13.27
C THR A 247 20.03 -13.10 12.74
N SER A 248 21.09 -12.50 12.18
CA SER A 248 21.03 -11.18 11.54
C SER A 248 20.22 -11.17 10.26
N LEU A 249 19.92 -12.33 9.68
CA LEU A 249 19.04 -12.48 8.52
C LEU A 249 17.57 -12.13 8.81
N ILE A 250 17.15 -12.13 10.07
CA ILE A 250 15.73 -11.82 10.42
C ILE A 250 15.31 -10.49 9.79
N GLY A 251 14.16 -10.53 9.09
CA GLY A 251 13.63 -9.40 8.34
C GLY A 251 14.35 -9.08 7.03
N SER A 252 15.25 -9.96 6.56
CA SER A 252 15.84 -9.88 5.22
C SER A 252 14.98 -10.65 4.21
N VAL A 253 14.99 -10.22 2.96
CA VAL A 253 14.28 -10.87 1.85
C VAL A 253 15.31 -11.56 0.96
N ILE A 254 15.08 -12.82 0.65
CA ILE A 254 15.94 -13.64 -0.19
C ILE A 254 15.93 -13.12 -1.64
N ALA A 255 17.11 -12.93 -2.23
CA ALA A 255 17.28 -12.37 -3.57
C ALA A 255 17.39 -13.40 -4.70
N GLU A 256 17.65 -14.67 -4.37
CA GLU A 256 17.68 -15.78 -5.33
C GLU A 256 17.20 -17.08 -4.67
N ASP A 257 16.73 -18.04 -5.47
CA ASP A 257 16.31 -19.36 -4.96
C ASP A 257 17.48 -20.07 -4.27
N VAL A 258 17.24 -20.62 -3.09
CA VAL A 258 18.23 -21.38 -2.30
C VAL A 258 17.90 -22.86 -2.38
N TYR A 259 18.92 -23.66 -2.64
CA TYR A 259 18.81 -25.10 -2.79
C TYR A 259 19.58 -25.82 -1.69
N ALA A 260 19.04 -26.92 -1.21
CA ALA A 260 19.64 -27.71 -0.16
C ALA A 260 21.05 -28.19 -0.56
N ALA A 261 22.09 -27.77 0.19
CA ALA A 261 23.47 -28.20 -0.02
C ALA A 261 23.72 -29.63 0.49
N GLU A 262 22.94 -30.08 1.47
CA GLU A 262 22.99 -31.40 2.07
C GLU A 262 21.56 -31.96 2.21
N ALA A 263 21.45 -33.29 2.18
CA ALA A 263 20.19 -33.97 2.48
C ALA A 263 19.89 -33.91 3.99
N VAL A 264 18.61 -33.90 4.37
CA VAL A 264 18.21 -33.99 5.79
C VAL A 264 17.29 -35.20 5.99
N PRO A 265 17.64 -36.16 6.80
CA PRO A 265 18.99 -36.41 7.35
C PRO A 265 20.01 -36.75 6.25
N ALA A 266 21.32 -36.54 6.51
CA ALA A 266 22.39 -36.84 5.55
C ALA A 266 22.71 -38.34 5.44
N TYR A 267 22.27 -39.09 6.40
CA TYR A 267 22.46 -40.55 6.51
C TYR A 267 21.22 -41.21 7.11
N ARG A 268 21.13 -42.52 7.06
CA ARG A 268 20.07 -43.26 7.76
C ARG A 268 20.10 -42.96 9.25
N ALA A 269 19.06 -42.44 9.79
CA ALA A 269 18.97 -42.01 11.20
C ALA A 269 17.76 -42.65 11.87
N SER A 270 17.99 -43.20 13.07
CA SER A 270 16.86 -43.64 13.87
C SER A 270 15.95 -42.49 14.33
N ILE A 271 14.66 -42.77 14.46
CA ILE A 271 13.68 -41.83 15.02
C ILE A 271 13.36 -42.11 16.49
N VAL A 272 13.90 -43.23 17.03
CA VAL A 272 13.64 -43.68 18.40
C VAL A 272 14.96 -44.10 19.07
N ASP A 273 14.99 -44.08 20.38
CA ASP A 273 16.06 -44.70 21.17
C ASP A 273 15.86 -46.21 21.22
N GLY A 274 16.92 -47.00 21.04
CA GLY A 274 16.82 -48.45 21.05
C GLY A 274 17.96 -49.19 20.38
N TYR A 275 17.71 -50.28 19.65
CA TYR A 275 18.71 -51.17 19.12
C TYR A 275 18.56 -51.36 17.60
N ALA A 276 19.64 -51.17 16.86
CA ALA A 276 19.70 -51.53 15.46
C ALA A 276 19.84 -53.04 15.30
N VAL A 277 18.95 -53.62 14.51
CA VAL A 277 18.95 -55.05 14.21
C VAL A 277 18.92 -55.28 12.71
N ILE A 278 19.39 -56.42 12.24
CA ILE A 278 19.21 -56.85 10.86
C ILE A 278 17.85 -57.57 10.78
N ALA A 279 16.85 -56.86 10.25
CA ALA A 279 15.53 -57.44 10.00
C ALA A 279 15.65 -58.50 8.85
N PRO A 280 15.05 -59.70 9.00
CA PRO A 280 15.06 -60.68 7.92
C PRO A 280 14.24 -60.18 6.72
N GLU A 281 14.72 -60.44 5.51
CA GLU A 281 13.87 -60.22 4.32
C GLU A 281 12.64 -61.15 4.40
N SER A 282 11.47 -60.65 4.10
CA SER A 282 10.15 -61.26 4.30
C SER A 282 9.94 -62.67 3.67
N SER A 283 10.91 -63.24 3.02
CA SER A 283 10.89 -64.56 2.34
C SER A 283 11.72 -65.64 3.02
N ALA A 284 12.50 -65.35 4.04
CA ALA A 284 13.29 -66.37 4.75
C ALA A 284 12.49 -66.94 5.91
N ALA A 285 11.74 -68.01 5.66
CA ALA A 285 10.98 -68.71 6.67
C ALA A 285 11.90 -69.15 7.83
N GLY A 286 11.70 -68.57 9.02
CA GLY A 286 12.28 -69.05 10.28
C GLY A 286 13.26 -68.09 10.98
N GLN A 287 13.49 -66.86 10.50
CA GLN A 287 14.23 -65.83 11.27
C GLN A 287 13.26 -64.84 11.92
N SER A 288 13.09 -64.96 13.22
CA SER A 288 12.37 -63.96 14.03
C SER A 288 13.32 -62.90 14.50
N THR A 289 12.83 -61.64 14.59
CA THR A 289 13.53 -60.54 15.27
C THR A 289 13.52 -60.69 16.78
N LYS A 290 12.63 -61.53 17.32
CA LYS A 290 12.53 -61.85 18.74
C LYS A 290 13.62 -62.77 19.21
N GLY A 291 14.24 -62.47 20.35
CA GLY A 291 15.25 -63.29 20.98
C GLY A 291 16.31 -62.47 21.69
N ILE A 292 17.31 -63.23 22.27
CA ILE A 292 18.42 -62.60 22.98
C ILE A 292 19.57 -62.38 22.02
N PHE A 293 20.05 -61.14 21.96
CA PHE A 293 21.13 -60.70 21.07
C PHE A 293 22.26 -60.05 21.87
N PRO A 294 23.53 -60.34 21.52
CA PRO A 294 24.68 -59.66 22.09
C PRO A 294 24.71 -58.18 21.58
N VAL A 295 24.99 -57.25 22.48
CA VAL A 295 25.23 -55.84 22.13
C VAL A 295 26.62 -55.69 21.57
N ALA A 296 26.75 -55.50 20.26
CA ALA A 296 28.05 -55.46 19.58
C ALA A 296 28.77 -54.11 19.78
N SER A 297 28.02 -53.02 19.85
CA SER A 297 28.58 -51.70 20.09
C SER A 297 27.52 -50.74 20.62
N ILE A 298 27.94 -49.72 21.35
CA ILE A 298 27.12 -48.62 21.80
C ILE A 298 27.55 -47.37 21.06
N THR A 299 26.60 -46.73 20.38
CA THR A 299 26.84 -45.46 19.66
C THR A 299 26.02 -44.36 20.26
N HIS A 300 26.66 -43.21 20.47
CA HIS A 300 25.98 -41.96 20.81
C HIS A 300 26.00 -41.01 19.62
N ALA A 301 25.03 -40.13 19.52
CA ALA A 301 24.80 -39.21 18.39
C ALA A 301 25.99 -38.29 18.01
N ASN A 302 27.15 -38.43 18.63
CA ASN A 302 28.30 -37.53 18.45
C ASN A 302 29.65 -38.24 18.18
N LEU A 303 29.66 -39.48 17.77
CA LEU A 303 30.92 -40.17 17.50
C LEU A 303 31.15 -40.29 15.99
N GLY A 304 31.98 -39.40 15.44
CA GLY A 304 32.62 -39.56 14.14
C GLY A 304 33.65 -40.71 14.14
N GLY A 305 33.21 -41.92 14.47
CA GLY A 305 34.03 -43.14 14.41
C GLY A 305 33.57 -43.98 13.23
N ASN A 306 34.52 -44.69 12.59
CA ASN A 306 34.19 -45.78 11.69
C ASN A 306 33.48 -46.87 12.51
N LEU A 307 32.16 -46.92 12.42
CA LEU A 307 31.39 -48.03 12.98
C LEU A 307 31.66 -49.27 12.12
N GLU A 308 32.05 -50.38 12.74
CA GLU A 308 32.12 -51.63 12.03
C GLU A 308 30.71 -52.10 11.62
N PRO A 309 30.53 -52.67 10.43
CA PRO A 309 29.24 -53.21 10.02
C PRO A 309 28.74 -54.27 11.01
N LEU A 310 27.44 -54.17 11.36
CA LEU A 310 26.80 -55.17 12.20
C LEU A 310 26.94 -56.57 11.58
N GLN A 311 27.34 -57.53 12.41
CA GLN A 311 27.38 -58.95 12.03
C GLN A 311 25.99 -59.60 12.23
N PRO A 312 25.58 -60.55 11.38
CA PRO A 312 24.32 -61.25 11.58
C PRO A 312 24.22 -61.85 12.99
N GLY A 313 23.14 -61.65 13.70
CA GLY A 313 22.91 -62.13 15.05
C GLY A 313 23.49 -61.27 16.17
N THR A 314 23.95 -60.05 15.87
CA THR A 314 24.37 -59.05 16.87
C THR A 314 23.53 -57.78 16.76
N ILE A 315 23.49 -57.03 17.84
CA ILE A 315 22.82 -55.70 17.88
C ILE A 315 23.78 -54.62 18.34
N ALA A 316 23.54 -53.40 17.89
CA ALA A 316 24.19 -52.18 18.41
C ALA A 316 23.13 -51.25 18.98
N ARG A 317 23.51 -50.36 19.90
CA ARG A 317 22.62 -49.32 20.42
C ARG A 317 22.47 -48.19 19.42
N ILE A 318 21.92 -48.51 18.26
CA ILE A 318 21.44 -47.61 17.21
C ILE A 318 20.13 -48.21 16.70
N THR A 319 19.15 -47.53 16.61
CA THR A 319 17.79 -47.91 16.69
C THR A 319 17.04 -48.35 15.46
N THR A 320 16.39 -49.44 15.53
CA THR A 320 15.19 -49.78 14.79
C THR A 320 14.14 -50.39 15.71
N VAL A 321 14.57 -51.05 16.82
CA VAL A 321 13.68 -51.58 17.86
C VAL A 321 13.67 -50.61 19.03
N MET A 322 12.50 -50.14 19.45
CA MET A 322 12.39 -49.24 20.61
C MET A 322 12.87 -49.94 21.88
N VAL A 323 13.46 -49.18 22.81
CA VAL A 323 13.87 -49.69 24.13
C VAL A 323 12.68 -50.33 24.86
N GLU A 324 11.48 -49.84 24.66
CA GLU A 324 10.22 -50.31 25.26
C GLU A 324 9.85 -51.73 24.80
N ASP A 325 10.32 -52.16 23.63
CA ASP A 325 10.10 -53.48 23.07
C ASP A 325 11.27 -54.44 23.41
N THR A 326 12.09 -54.12 24.41
CA THR A 326 13.26 -54.89 24.82
C THR A 326 13.33 -55.10 26.34
N THR A 327 14.08 -56.11 26.77
CA THR A 327 14.39 -56.36 28.17
C THR A 327 15.91 -56.62 28.29
N LEU A 328 16.55 -56.01 29.29
CA LEU A 328 17.94 -56.28 29.59
C LEU A 328 18.09 -57.75 30.06
N ASP A 329 18.90 -58.52 29.36
CA ASP A 329 19.18 -59.90 29.70
C ASP A 329 20.45 -60.03 30.59
N SER A 330 21.58 -59.42 30.17
CA SER A 330 22.79 -59.41 30.98
C SER A 330 23.64 -58.14 30.78
N CYS A 331 24.47 -57.84 31.81
CA CYS A 331 25.44 -56.75 31.77
C CYS A 331 26.86 -57.30 31.58
N THR A 332 27.79 -56.44 31.17
CA THR A 332 29.22 -56.67 31.15
C THR A 332 29.74 -57.07 32.56
N PRO A 333 30.87 -57.79 32.71
CA PRO A 333 31.36 -58.22 34.01
C PRO A 333 31.65 -57.12 35.03
N ASP A 334 31.83 -55.88 34.56
CA ASP A 334 31.97 -54.66 35.40
C ASP A 334 30.62 -53.98 35.73
N GLY A 335 29.52 -54.51 35.19
CA GLY A 335 28.18 -54.03 35.42
C GLY A 335 27.85 -52.64 34.85
N LYS A 336 28.69 -52.11 33.92
CA LYS A 336 28.53 -50.76 33.40
C LYS A 336 27.81 -50.65 32.08
N GLU A 337 27.85 -51.70 31.29
CA GLU A 337 27.25 -51.73 29.96
C GLU A 337 26.36 -52.98 29.77
N GLU A 338 25.44 -52.91 28.82
CA GLU A 338 24.60 -54.01 28.42
C GLU A 338 25.39 -54.99 27.59
N ALA A 339 25.41 -56.29 27.97
CA ALA A 339 26.11 -57.34 27.24
C ALA A 339 25.15 -58.06 26.28
N THR A 340 23.93 -58.39 26.75
CA THR A 340 22.89 -59.01 25.94
C THR A 340 21.52 -58.34 26.27
N VAL A 341 20.71 -58.25 25.23
CA VAL A 341 19.35 -57.70 25.33
C VAL A 341 18.36 -58.61 24.64
N GLU A 342 17.24 -58.91 25.28
CA GLU A 342 16.12 -59.65 24.71
C GLU A 342 15.19 -58.69 23.98
N ILE A 343 14.95 -58.93 22.67
CA ILE A 343 13.96 -58.26 21.85
C ILE A 343 12.66 -59.05 21.93
N LEU A 344 11.59 -58.37 22.29
CA LEU A 344 10.26 -58.94 22.51
C LEU A 344 9.38 -58.90 21.26
N ALA A 345 9.68 -58.02 20.31
CA ALA A 345 8.91 -57.82 19.07
C ALA A 345 9.27 -58.89 18.02
N GLU A 346 8.26 -59.48 17.38
CA GLU A 346 8.41 -60.61 16.42
C GLU A 346 8.46 -60.16 14.96
N ASP A 347 7.76 -59.11 14.59
CA ASP A 347 7.49 -58.73 13.20
C ASP A 347 8.01 -57.31 12.88
N ILE A 348 9.30 -57.09 13.08
CA ILE A 348 9.94 -55.78 12.74
C ILE A 348 10.28 -55.78 11.26
N GLU A 349 9.72 -54.79 10.52
CA GLU A 349 9.97 -54.66 9.09
C GLU A 349 11.32 -53.97 8.78
N PRO A 350 11.99 -54.33 7.66
CA PRO A 350 13.20 -53.62 7.24
C PRO A 350 12.94 -52.13 7.01
N GLY A 351 13.74 -51.27 7.69
CA GLY A 351 13.58 -49.81 7.64
C GLY A 351 12.61 -49.21 8.64
N GLU A 352 11.96 -50.05 9.47
CA GLU A 352 11.10 -49.55 10.55
C GLU A 352 11.90 -48.68 11.54
N ASN A 353 11.30 -47.59 11.95
CA ASN A 353 11.89 -46.55 12.83
C ASN A 353 13.21 -45.93 12.32
N VAL A 354 13.48 -46.00 11.01
CA VAL A 354 14.64 -45.38 10.36
C VAL A 354 14.21 -44.36 9.34
N ARG A 355 14.72 -43.17 9.46
CA ARG A 355 14.61 -42.15 8.40
C ARG A 355 15.66 -42.40 7.34
N GLU A 356 15.21 -42.48 6.08
CA GLU A 356 16.11 -42.56 4.94
C GLU A 356 16.76 -41.17 4.67
N PRO A 357 17.97 -41.16 4.07
CA PRO A 357 18.63 -39.92 3.69
C PRO A 357 17.73 -39.07 2.81
N GLY A 358 17.55 -37.79 3.18
CA GLY A 358 16.73 -36.85 2.43
C GLY A 358 15.23 -37.00 2.61
N SER A 359 14.76 -37.81 3.59
CA SER A 359 13.32 -37.96 3.87
C SER A 359 12.64 -36.62 4.28
N ASP A 360 13.36 -35.74 4.94
CA ASP A 360 12.85 -34.44 5.34
C ASP A 360 13.15 -33.37 4.27
N VAL A 361 14.43 -33.35 3.80
CA VAL A 361 14.87 -32.45 2.73
C VAL A 361 15.78 -33.16 1.77
N THR A 362 15.38 -33.28 0.53
CA THR A 362 16.18 -33.93 -0.52
C THR A 362 17.31 -33.00 -0.97
N LEU A 363 18.52 -33.58 -1.16
CA LEU A 363 19.69 -32.88 -1.72
C LEU A 363 19.31 -32.15 -3.04
N GLY A 364 19.64 -30.85 -3.15
CA GLY A 364 19.38 -30.04 -4.34
C GLY A 364 17.92 -29.61 -4.51
N SER A 365 17.02 -29.96 -3.58
CA SER A 365 15.67 -29.41 -3.59
C SER A 365 15.68 -27.92 -3.21
N LYS A 366 14.76 -27.14 -3.78
CA LYS A 366 14.59 -25.74 -3.41
C LYS A 366 13.98 -25.64 -2.02
N ILE A 367 14.69 -24.99 -1.10
CA ILE A 367 14.32 -24.86 0.32
C ILE A 367 13.76 -23.47 0.67
N VAL A 368 14.29 -22.41 0.07
CA VAL A 368 13.79 -21.05 0.24
C VAL A 368 13.75 -20.40 -1.13
N ALA A 369 12.70 -19.68 -1.43
CA ALA A 369 12.52 -19.05 -2.74
C ALA A 369 12.93 -17.56 -2.72
N ARG A 370 13.30 -17.05 -3.89
CA ARG A 370 13.45 -15.62 -4.10
C ARG A 370 12.19 -14.88 -3.71
N GLY A 371 12.33 -13.83 -2.91
CA GLY A 371 11.21 -13.02 -2.39
C GLY A 371 10.67 -13.50 -1.05
N ASP A 372 11.14 -14.62 -0.52
CA ASP A 372 10.76 -15.06 0.81
C ASP A 372 11.40 -14.18 1.88
N LEU A 373 10.60 -13.83 2.89
CA LEU A 373 11.02 -13.07 4.06
C LEU A 373 11.52 -14.05 5.14
N ILE A 374 12.72 -13.83 5.63
CA ILE A 374 13.21 -14.54 6.81
C ILE A 374 12.49 -14.05 8.05
N SER A 375 11.60 -14.87 8.57
CA SER A 375 10.71 -14.50 9.66
C SER A 375 11.38 -14.62 11.04
N PRO A 376 10.90 -13.86 12.06
CA PRO A 376 11.40 -14.03 13.44
C PRO A 376 10.94 -15.34 14.08
N VAL A 377 10.07 -16.12 13.42
CA VAL A 377 9.63 -17.45 13.89
C VAL A 377 10.77 -18.45 13.83
N GLY A 378 11.75 -18.26 12.93
CA GLY A 378 13.00 -19.01 12.89
C GLY A 378 12.99 -20.27 12.01
N GLY A 379 11.86 -20.61 11.38
CA GLY A 379 11.74 -21.79 10.53
C GLY A 379 12.70 -21.76 9.34
N GLU A 380 12.78 -20.64 8.63
CA GLU A 380 13.66 -20.46 7.47
C GLU A 380 15.14 -20.56 7.86
N ILE A 381 15.55 -19.97 8.99
CA ILE A 381 16.94 -20.06 9.49
C ILE A 381 17.27 -21.50 9.87
N GLY A 382 16.34 -22.18 10.56
CA GLY A 382 16.51 -23.59 10.90
C GLY A 382 16.68 -24.47 9.67
N LEU A 383 15.88 -24.24 8.63
CA LEU A 383 15.94 -24.97 7.37
C LEU A 383 17.27 -24.73 6.63
N LEU A 384 17.72 -23.49 6.52
CA LEU A 384 19.01 -23.12 5.91
C LEU A 384 20.18 -23.77 6.68
N ALA A 385 20.14 -23.74 8.01
CA ALA A 385 21.16 -24.31 8.84
C ALA A 385 21.21 -25.86 8.74
N SER A 386 20.05 -26.54 8.76
CA SER A 386 19.98 -28.01 8.69
C SER A 386 20.48 -28.58 7.37
N THR A 387 20.42 -27.80 6.29
CA THR A 387 20.87 -28.18 4.93
C THR A 387 22.29 -27.74 4.63
N GLY A 388 23.05 -27.26 5.62
CA GLY A 388 24.47 -26.89 5.47
C GLY A 388 24.69 -25.59 4.67
N THR A 389 23.67 -24.76 4.47
CA THR A 389 23.78 -23.50 3.74
C THR A 389 24.58 -22.48 4.55
N LYS A 390 25.74 -22.04 4.03
CA LYS A 390 26.66 -21.13 4.75
C LYS A 390 26.35 -19.66 4.50
N THR A 391 26.04 -19.30 3.26
CA THR A 391 25.72 -17.92 2.82
C THR A 391 24.48 -17.92 1.96
N VAL A 392 23.80 -16.80 1.93
CA VAL A 392 22.64 -16.57 1.06
C VAL A 392 22.72 -15.17 0.45
N LYS A 393 22.15 -14.98 -0.73
CA LYS A 393 21.96 -13.66 -1.31
C LYS A 393 20.64 -13.09 -0.85
N VAL A 394 20.69 -11.88 -0.30
CA VAL A 394 19.54 -11.13 0.17
C VAL A 394 19.51 -9.75 -0.45
N PHE A 395 18.35 -9.12 -0.47
CA PHE A 395 18.26 -7.70 -0.79
C PHE A 395 18.79 -6.87 0.39
N ARG A 396 19.69 -5.92 0.07
CA ARG A 396 20.32 -5.06 1.08
C ARG A 396 19.29 -4.16 1.74
N LYS A 397 19.28 -4.10 3.07
CA LYS A 397 18.47 -3.14 3.80
C LYS A 397 19.01 -1.71 3.58
N PRO A 398 18.14 -0.74 3.25
CA PRO A 398 18.58 0.64 3.08
C PRO A 398 18.99 1.26 4.41
N ARG A 399 19.98 2.15 4.38
CA ARG A 399 20.37 2.99 5.50
C ARG A 399 19.55 4.28 5.49
N VAL A 400 18.90 4.59 6.60
CA VAL A 400 17.93 5.68 6.73
C VAL A 400 18.43 6.74 7.68
N GLY A 401 18.61 7.98 7.19
CA GLY A 401 18.95 9.15 8.00
C GLY A 401 17.70 9.93 8.39
N VAL A 402 17.63 10.37 9.65
CA VAL A 402 16.51 11.20 10.18
C VAL A 402 17.03 12.54 10.68
N LEU A 403 16.48 13.63 10.12
CA LEU A 403 16.84 15.01 10.39
C LEU A 403 15.61 15.82 10.81
N SER A 404 15.68 16.53 11.94
CA SER A 404 14.67 17.55 12.26
C SER A 404 15.13 18.93 11.78
N THR A 405 14.18 19.76 11.31
CA THR A 405 14.47 21.14 10.90
C THR A 405 13.60 22.14 11.62
N GLY A 406 14.18 23.25 12.07
CA GLY A 406 13.48 24.35 12.72
C GLY A 406 14.33 25.08 13.76
N ASP A 407 14.26 26.42 13.76
CA ASP A 407 14.97 27.27 14.73
C ASP A 407 14.37 27.17 16.13
N GLU A 408 13.08 26.76 16.24
CA GLU A 408 12.37 26.58 17.49
C GLU A 408 12.74 25.27 18.21
N LEU A 409 13.40 24.33 17.54
CA LEU A 409 13.63 22.99 18.06
C LEU A 409 14.81 22.96 19.05
N VAL A 410 14.61 22.22 20.14
CA VAL A 410 15.63 21.89 21.13
C VAL A 410 15.68 20.38 21.29
N GLU A 411 16.87 19.83 21.52
CA GLU A 411 17.04 18.39 21.80
C GLU A 411 16.10 17.94 22.93
N HIS A 412 15.50 16.76 22.76
CA HIS A 412 14.50 16.25 23.71
C HIS A 412 15.10 16.05 25.13
N ASN A 413 16.40 15.75 25.22
CA ASN A 413 17.15 15.50 26.45
C ASN A 413 17.95 16.70 26.93
N ASP A 414 17.82 17.87 26.30
CA ASP A 414 18.48 19.09 26.77
C ASP A 414 17.96 19.47 28.17
N PRO A 415 18.82 19.61 29.20
CA PRO A 415 18.38 19.87 30.58
C PRO A 415 17.82 21.27 30.81
N ARG A 416 18.02 22.20 29.87
CA ARG A 416 17.58 23.59 30.00
C ARG A 416 16.07 23.73 29.94
N THR A 417 15.53 24.68 30.67
CA THR A 417 14.12 25.10 30.59
C THR A 417 13.87 25.77 29.23
N LEU A 418 12.77 25.43 28.61
CA LEU A 418 12.38 26.02 27.33
C LEU A 418 11.98 27.49 27.51
N THR A 419 12.42 28.35 26.60
CA THR A 419 12.15 29.79 26.61
C THR A 419 11.77 30.26 25.22
N GLY A 420 11.03 31.36 25.11
CA GLY A 420 10.87 32.10 23.85
C GLY A 420 10.32 31.34 22.65
N GLY A 421 9.32 30.48 22.84
CA GLY A 421 8.70 29.74 21.72
C GLY A 421 9.42 28.44 21.32
N GLN A 422 10.47 28.08 22.08
CA GLN A 422 11.18 26.82 21.90
C GLN A 422 10.27 25.61 22.19
N ILE A 423 10.47 24.53 21.45
CA ILE A 423 9.81 23.24 21.67
C ILE A 423 10.83 22.11 21.62
N ARG A 424 10.56 21.02 22.35
CA ARG A 424 11.40 19.83 22.27
C ARG A 424 11.13 19.05 21.00
N ASP A 425 12.20 18.59 20.37
CA ASP A 425 12.11 17.67 19.24
C ASP A 425 11.50 16.34 19.68
N SER A 426 10.25 16.12 19.34
CA SER A 426 9.53 14.86 19.57
C SER A 426 9.46 13.98 18.33
N ASN A 427 9.62 14.55 17.13
CA ASN A 427 9.44 13.84 15.89
C ASN A 427 10.60 12.89 15.61
N ARG A 428 11.84 13.38 15.67
CA ARG A 428 13.02 12.58 15.36
C ARG A 428 13.15 11.35 16.28
N PRO A 429 13.03 11.45 17.62
CA PRO A 429 13.03 10.26 18.47
C PRO A 429 11.92 9.25 18.12
N SER A 430 10.72 9.74 17.79
CA SER A 430 9.60 8.86 17.39
C SER A 430 9.85 8.16 16.07
N LEU A 431 10.38 8.88 15.07
CA LEU A 431 10.71 8.32 13.74
C LEU A 431 11.84 7.30 13.85
N LEU A 432 12.91 7.61 14.61
CA LEU A 432 14.02 6.69 14.88
C LEU A 432 13.54 5.41 15.57
N SER A 433 12.64 5.53 16.55
CA SER A 433 12.07 4.39 17.26
C SER A 433 11.30 3.47 16.31
N CYS A 434 10.46 4.01 15.44
CA CYS A 434 9.71 3.23 14.44
C CYS A 434 10.64 2.51 13.45
N LEU A 435 11.62 3.23 12.88
CA LEU A 435 12.57 2.67 11.93
C LEU A 435 13.44 1.57 12.55
N ASN A 436 13.86 1.76 13.78
CA ASN A 436 14.62 0.75 14.55
C ASN A 436 13.78 -0.52 14.78
N SER A 437 12.51 -0.34 15.18
CA SER A 437 11.59 -1.48 15.38
C SER A 437 11.33 -2.28 14.12
N TRP A 438 11.44 -1.66 12.94
CA TRP A 438 11.33 -2.32 11.64
C TRP A 438 12.66 -2.97 11.18
N GLY A 439 13.75 -2.84 11.98
CA GLY A 439 15.05 -3.46 11.72
C GLY A 439 15.86 -2.80 10.60
N PHE A 440 15.66 -1.50 10.37
CA PHE A 440 16.50 -0.72 9.46
C PHE A 440 17.75 -0.20 10.15
N GLU A 441 18.83 -0.01 9.38
CA GLU A 441 20.01 0.71 9.82
C GLU A 441 19.69 2.22 9.83
N ILE A 442 19.74 2.84 11.01
CA ILE A 442 19.34 4.23 11.18
C ILE A 442 20.53 5.12 11.53
N VAL A 443 20.48 6.35 11.04
CA VAL A 443 21.45 7.41 11.35
C VAL A 443 20.70 8.61 11.90
N ASP A 444 21.00 8.98 13.14
CA ASP A 444 20.49 10.20 13.77
C ASP A 444 21.29 11.40 13.25
N LEU A 445 20.67 12.19 12.36
CA LEU A 445 21.29 13.37 11.76
C LEU A 445 21.14 14.63 12.62
N GLY A 446 20.36 14.56 13.72
CA GLY A 446 20.18 15.67 14.66
C GLY A 446 19.17 16.71 14.20
N ILE A 447 19.37 17.95 14.63
CA ILE A 447 18.55 19.11 14.29
C ILE A 447 19.39 20.04 13.41
N ALA A 448 18.86 20.43 12.25
CA ALA A 448 19.39 21.51 11.43
C ALA A 448 18.56 22.77 11.64
N ARG A 449 19.22 23.91 11.81
CA ARG A 449 18.58 25.21 11.89
C ARG A 449 18.14 25.68 10.52
N ASP A 450 17.02 26.42 10.48
CA ASP A 450 16.59 27.10 9.24
C ASP A 450 17.46 28.31 8.96
N THR A 451 18.10 28.88 10.01
CA THR A 451 18.98 30.03 9.93
C THR A 451 20.34 29.73 10.58
N PRO A 452 21.48 29.77 9.84
CA PRO A 452 21.57 30.06 8.40
C PRO A 452 21.16 28.89 7.52
N ALA A 453 20.63 29.16 6.33
CA ALA A 453 20.19 28.14 5.36
C ALA A 453 21.29 27.13 4.97
N SER A 454 22.56 27.50 5.11
CA SER A 454 23.71 26.62 4.85
C SER A 454 23.79 25.43 5.80
N GLU A 455 23.25 25.50 7.01
CA GLU A 455 23.28 24.39 7.97
C GLU A 455 22.45 23.22 7.45
N LEU A 456 21.23 23.48 6.96
CA LEU A 456 20.37 22.49 6.34
C LEU A 456 21.01 21.86 5.09
N GLU A 457 21.59 22.69 4.21
CA GLU A 457 22.29 22.21 3.00
C GLU A 457 23.47 21.29 3.36
N HIS A 458 24.32 21.71 4.33
CA HIS A 458 25.46 20.92 4.76
C HIS A 458 24.99 19.58 5.39
N ALA A 459 24.00 19.60 6.27
CA ALA A 459 23.47 18.40 6.90
C ALA A 459 22.97 17.37 5.88
N LEU A 460 22.23 17.82 4.84
CA LEU A 460 21.74 16.96 3.80
C LEU A 460 22.88 16.44 2.91
N ARG A 461 23.80 17.31 2.50
CA ARG A 461 24.94 16.97 1.62
C ARG A 461 25.90 15.99 2.28
N ASP A 462 26.23 16.24 3.55
CA ASP A 462 27.13 15.39 4.35
C ASP A 462 26.52 14.00 4.57
N SER A 463 25.21 13.93 4.85
CA SER A 463 24.49 12.66 5.00
C SER A 463 24.53 11.83 3.72
N LEU A 464 24.34 12.46 2.57
CA LEU A 464 24.41 11.78 1.27
C LEU A 464 25.83 11.28 0.96
N ARG A 465 26.87 11.99 1.42
CA ARG A 465 28.28 11.63 1.21
C ARG A 465 28.84 10.67 2.25
N GLY A 466 28.16 10.46 3.36
CA GLY A 466 28.64 9.66 4.46
C GLY A 466 29.74 10.37 5.28
N VAL A 467 29.58 11.66 5.49
CA VAL A 467 30.49 12.52 6.25
C VAL A 467 29.76 13.05 7.50
N GLY A 468 30.51 13.42 8.51
CA GLY A 468 29.97 14.00 9.74
C GLY A 468 29.24 12.96 10.61
N ARG A 469 27.98 13.24 10.98
CA ARG A 469 27.18 12.34 11.80
C ARG A 469 26.85 11.02 11.07
N ALA A 470 26.75 11.07 9.73
CA ALA A 470 26.61 9.89 8.91
C ALA A 470 28.00 9.39 8.51
N SER A 471 28.60 8.51 9.32
CA SER A 471 29.91 7.91 9.00
C SER A 471 29.94 7.14 7.67
N THR A 472 28.79 6.86 7.08
CA THR A 472 28.58 6.21 5.78
C THR A 472 27.38 6.84 5.08
N SER A 473 27.37 6.81 3.73
CA SER A 473 26.27 7.37 2.93
C SER A 473 24.93 6.73 3.26
N VAL A 474 23.89 7.55 3.44
CA VAL A 474 22.52 7.09 3.60
C VAL A 474 21.82 6.92 2.24
N ASP A 475 20.85 6.00 2.16
CA ASP A 475 20.05 5.74 0.96
C ASP A 475 18.77 6.57 0.93
N VAL A 476 18.21 6.79 2.13
CA VAL A 476 16.97 7.53 2.33
C VAL A 476 17.18 8.56 3.42
N ILE A 477 16.82 9.81 3.16
CA ILE A 477 16.77 10.87 4.18
C ILE A 477 15.30 11.17 4.48
N ILE A 478 14.98 11.18 5.76
CA ILE A 478 13.68 11.63 6.27
C ILE A 478 13.92 12.95 7.01
N THR A 479 13.26 14.02 6.56
CA THR A 479 13.25 15.29 7.27
C THR A 479 11.88 15.52 7.91
N THR A 480 11.84 16.24 9.04
CA THR A 480 10.60 16.66 9.69
C THR A 480 10.66 18.15 10.01
N GLY A 481 9.62 18.91 9.62
CA GLY A 481 9.61 20.36 9.61
C GLY A 481 9.92 20.94 8.21
N GLY A 482 9.93 22.27 8.07
CA GLY A 482 10.33 23.00 6.87
C GLY A 482 9.55 22.71 5.57
N VAL A 483 8.34 22.16 5.64
CA VAL A 483 7.55 21.74 4.45
C VAL A 483 6.27 22.53 4.23
N SER A 484 5.96 23.52 5.08
CA SER A 484 4.77 24.38 4.95
C SER A 484 5.00 25.47 3.91
N MET A 485 4.33 26.60 4.05
CA MET A 485 4.42 27.76 3.16
C MET A 485 5.04 28.98 3.88
N GLY A 486 5.74 28.72 4.97
CA GLY A 486 6.41 29.75 5.77
C GLY A 486 7.58 30.41 5.02
N GLU A 487 7.99 31.58 5.48
CA GLU A 487 9.14 32.30 4.90
C GLU A 487 10.45 31.54 5.07
N LEU A 488 10.52 30.69 6.09
CA LEU A 488 11.68 29.89 6.45
C LEU A 488 11.61 28.43 5.92
N ASP A 489 10.64 28.11 5.07
CA ASP A 489 10.56 26.77 4.48
C ASP A 489 11.59 26.60 3.35
N LEU A 490 12.86 26.49 3.73
CA LEU A 490 14.03 26.44 2.86
C LEU A 490 14.29 25.05 2.25
N LEU A 491 13.63 24.02 2.73
CA LEU A 491 13.95 22.63 2.39
C LEU A 491 13.74 22.33 0.88
N LYS A 492 12.63 22.75 0.29
CA LYS A 492 12.34 22.52 -1.13
C LYS A 492 13.34 23.24 -2.04
N PRO A 493 13.62 24.55 -1.86
CA PRO A 493 14.67 25.24 -2.60
C PRO A 493 16.06 24.61 -2.44
N THR A 494 16.40 24.13 -1.23
CA THR A 494 17.69 23.46 -0.99
C THR A 494 17.78 22.16 -1.78
N ILE A 495 16.73 21.34 -1.81
CA ILE A 495 16.70 20.09 -2.59
C ILE A 495 16.86 20.39 -4.08
N GLU A 496 16.09 21.32 -4.64
CA GLU A 496 16.12 21.60 -6.09
C GLU A 496 17.39 22.34 -6.54
N ARG A 497 17.78 23.40 -5.82
CA ARG A 497 18.86 24.29 -6.27
C ARG A 497 20.25 23.86 -5.79
N SER A 498 20.36 23.49 -4.50
CA SER A 498 21.67 23.17 -3.92
C SER A 498 22.07 21.72 -4.15
N LEU A 499 21.12 20.78 -4.12
CA LEU A 499 21.40 19.35 -4.28
C LEU A 499 21.11 18.85 -5.71
N GLY A 500 20.49 19.66 -6.57
CA GLY A 500 20.11 19.26 -7.92
C GLY A 500 19.05 18.16 -7.95
N GLY A 501 18.22 18.08 -6.90
CA GLY A 501 17.16 17.10 -6.76
C GLY A 501 15.90 17.46 -7.53
N THR A 502 15.01 16.49 -7.67
CA THR A 502 13.70 16.64 -8.30
C THR A 502 12.60 16.39 -7.28
N ILE A 503 11.70 17.34 -7.10
CA ILE A 503 10.50 17.20 -6.26
C ILE A 503 9.38 16.58 -7.08
N HIS A 504 8.95 15.37 -6.73
CA HIS A 504 7.89 14.64 -7.42
C HIS A 504 6.51 15.06 -6.97
N PHE A 505 6.37 15.43 -5.68
CA PHE A 505 5.18 16.10 -5.15
C PHE A 505 5.50 16.83 -3.83
N GLY A 506 4.67 17.82 -3.49
CA GLY A 506 4.81 18.60 -2.26
C GLY A 506 3.50 18.75 -1.48
N ARG A 507 2.40 18.11 -1.91
CA ARG A 507 1.11 18.15 -1.22
C ARG A 507 0.27 16.92 -1.54
N VAL A 508 -0.42 16.39 -0.50
CA VAL A 508 -1.30 15.21 -0.61
C VAL A 508 -2.66 15.52 0.01
N SER A 509 -3.73 15.06 -0.63
CA SER A 509 -5.12 15.25 -0.17
C SER A 509 -5.49 14.26 0.93
N MET A 510 -4.90 14.46 2.12
CA MET A 510 -5.09 13.60 3.28
C MET A 510 -5.17 14.40 4.58
N LYS A 511 -5.59 13.75 5.66
CA LYS A 511 -5.60 14.26 7.04
C LYS A 511 -5.20 13.15 8.01
N PRO A 512 -4.18 13.40 8.88
CA PRO A 512 -3.19 14.48 8.81
C PRO A 512 -2.18 14.22 7.69
N GLY A 513 -1.24 15.16 7.41
CA GLY A 513 -0.12 14.90 6.49
C GLY A 513 -0.12 15.67 5.17
N LYS A 514 -1.04 16.65 4.98
CA LYS A 514 -1.18 17.42 3.74
C LYS A 514 0.12 17.94 3.12
N PRO A 515 1.09 18.56 3.85
CA PRO A 515 2.29 19.15 3.26
C PRO A 515 3.46 18.17 3.06
N THR A 516 3.20 16.87 2.98
CA THR A 516 4.26 15.87 2.72
C THR A 516 4.89 16.09 1.35
N THR A 517 6.22 16.04 1.31
CA THR A 517 7.03 16.21 0.10
C THR A 517 7.87 14.96 -0.13
N PHE A 518 7.99 14.55 -1.40
CA PHE A 518 8.87 13.48 -1.84
C PHE A 518 9.73 13.95 -2.99
N ALA A 519 11.04 13.68 -2.88
CA ALA A 519 12.04 14.08 -3.86
C ALA A 519 13.10 12.99 -4.06
N THR A 520 13.81 13.07 -5.20
CA THR A 520 15.00 12.29 -5.49
C THR A 520 16.18 13.22 -5.71
N VAL A 521 17.38 12.79 -5.29
CA VAL A 521 18.63 13.52 -5.50
C VAL A 521 19.62 12.62 -6.24
N PRO A 522 20.18 13.06 -7.38
CA PRO A 522 21.17 12.28 -8.10
C PRO A 522 22.48 12.21 -7.28
N PHE A 523 23.02 11.01 -7.13
CA PHE A 523 24.24 10.77 -6.36
C PHE A 523 25.25 10.00 -7.20
N LYS A 524 26.53 10.44 -7.15
CA LYS A 524 27.66 9.67 -7.68
C LYS A 524 28.44 9.11 -6.50
N PRO A 525 28.59 7.78 -6.39
CA PRO A 525 29.46 7.20 -5.38
C PRO A 525 30.89 7.72 -5.51
N THR A 526 31.49 8.11 -4.39
CA THR A 526 32.91 8.47 -4.32
C THR A 526 33.71 7.18 -4.17
N GLY A 527 34.22 6.63 -5.26
CA GLY A 527 35.10 5.47 -5.28
C GLY A 527 35.93 5.45 -6.55
N ASP A 528 37.23 5.16 -6.41
CA ASP A 528 38.19 4.93 -7.49
C ASP A 528 37.79 3.73 -8.33
N THR A 529 36.93 3.91 -9.31
CA THR A 529 36.72 2.93 -10.36
C THR A 529 36.69 3.61 -11.71
N THR A 530 37.68 3.30 -12.49
CA THR A 530 37.94 3.68 -13.89
C THR A 530 36.91 3.15 -14.89
N SER A 531 35.71 2.80 -14.48
CA SER A 531 34.63 2.40 -15.38
C SER A 531 33.70 3.56 -15.69
N SER A 532 33.70 3.97 -16.92
CA SER A 532 32.90 5.05 -17.51
C SER A 532 31.37 4.80 -17.56
N GLN A 533 30.86 3.81 -16.84
CA GLN A 533 29.45 3.37 -16.80
C GLN A 533 28.85 3.28 -15.39
N GLN A 534 29.33 4.05 -14.41
CA GLN A 534 28.63 4.14 -13.13
C GLN A 534 27.30 4.86 -13.33
N GLU A 535 26.20 4.11 -13.36
CA GLU A 535 24.85 4.65 -13.34
C GLU A 535 24.68 5.55 -12.11
N ARG A 536 24.11 6.73 -12.34
CA ARG A 536 23.79 7.67 -11.26
C ARG A 536 22.73 7.02 -10.36
N GLN A 537 23.10 6.67 -9.15
CA GLN A 537 22.14 6.24 -8.14
C GLN A 537 21.27 7.43 -7.71
N SER A 538 19.98 7.20 -7.53
CA SER A 538 19.09 8.19 -6.96
C SER A 538 18.90 7.92 -5.46
N LYS A 539 19.18 8.92 -4.62
CA LYS A 539 18.88 8.90 -3.19
C LYS A 539 17.52 9.53 -2.94
N LEU A 540 16.79 9.03 -1.96
CA LEU A 540 15.42 9.44 -1.68
C LEU A 540 15.36 10.44 -0.53
N ILE A 541 14.52 11.48 -0.64
CA ILE A 541 14.24 12.42 0.42
C ILE A 541 12.73 12.47 0.66
N PHE A 542 12.31 12.11 1.86
CA PHE A 542 10.95 12.27 2.35
C PHE A 542 10.92 13.41 3.36
N SER A 543 10.22 14.48 3.04
CA SER A 543 10.07 15.61 3.96
C SER A 543 8.68 15.60 4.55
N LEU A 544 8.63 15.23 5.82
CA LEU A 544 7.40 15.00 6.58
C LEU A 544 6.99 16.28 7.32
N PRO A 545 5.68 16.44 7.61
CA PRO A 545 5.19 17.61 8.34
C PRO A 545 5.78 17.73 9.76
N GLY A 546 5.94 18.96 10.25
CA GLY A 546 6.42 19.23 11.63
C GLY A 546 5.43 18.83 12.73
N ASN A 547 4.13 18.70 12.46
CA ASN A 547 3.18 18.20 13.46
C ASN A 547 3.39 16.70 13.74
N PRO A 548 3.55 16.28 15.02
CA PRO A 548 3.98 14.92 15.39
C PRO A 548 3.09 13.80 14.82
N ALA A 549 1.77 13.93 14.96
CA ALA A 549 0.88 12.91 14.43
C ALA A 549 0.90 12.87 12.90
N SER A 550 1.18 13.99 12.23
CA SER A 550 1.34 14.00 10.77
C SER A 550 2.63 13.28 10.35
N ALA A 551 3.74 13.55 11.03
CA ALA A 551 5.03 12.93 10.72
C ALA A 551 4.95 11.40 10.81
N LEU A 552 4.42 10.85 11.90
CA LEU A 552 4.29 9.40 12.08
C LEU A 552 3.28 8.76 11.11
N VAL A 553 2.14 9.40 10.85
CA VAL A 553 1.18 8.88 9.88
C VAL A 553 1.79 8.84 8.48
N THR A 554 2.49 9.89 8.07
CA THR A 554 3.12 9.93 6.73
C THR A 554 4.36 9.05 6.62
N LEU A 555 5.10 8.80 7.69
CA LEU A 555 6.14 7.78 7.75
C LEU A 555 5.56 6.40 7.38
N ASN A 556 4.49 6.00 8.05
CA ASN A 556 3.85 4.71 7.84
C ASN A 556 3.23 4.58 6.43
N LEU A 557 2.65 5.66 5.90
CA LEU A 557 1.93 5.62 4.62
C LEU A 557 2.84 5.74 3.40
N PHE A 558 3.92 6.53 3.48
CA PHE A 558 4.74 6.86 2.31
C PHE A 558 6.17 6.34 2.39
N VAL A 559 6.80 6.41 3.57
CA VAL A 559 8.18 5.97 3.71
C VAL A 559 8.27 4.45 3.79
N LEU A 560 7.45 3.82 4.62
CA LEU A 560 7.47 2.37 4.80
C LEU A 560 7.29 1.59 3.49
N PRO A 561 6.34 1.90 2.59
CA PRO A 561 6.23 1.20 1.29
C PRO A 561 7.49 1.32 0.42
N SER A 562 8.14 2.49 0.43
CA SER A 562 9.41 2.70 -0.28
C SER A 562 10.54 1.87 0.32
N LEU A 563 10.64 1.82 1.65
CA LEU A 563 11.62 0.98 2.36
C LEU A 563 11.37 -0.50 2.07
N HIS A 564 10.11 -0.95 2.05
CA HIS A 564 9.75 -2.32 1.68
C HIS A 564 10.19 -2.65 0.25
N LYS A 565 10.00 -1.75 -0.72
CA LYS A 565 10.52 -1.96 -2.07
C LYS A 565 12.04 -2.08 -2.09
N LEU A 566 12.76 -1.19 -1.40
CA LEU A 566 14.23 -1.23 -1.30
C LEU A 566 14.76 -2.49 -0.63
N THR A 567 13.98 -3.14 0.25
CA THR A 567 14.33 -4.44 0.85
C THR A 567 13.90 -5.64 0.02
N GLY A 568 13.34 -5.42 -1.17
CA GLY A 568 12.88 -6.50 -2.04
C GLY A 568 11.53 -7.12 -1.65
N LEU A 569 10.83 -6.59 -0.64
CA LEU A 569 9.45 -6.97 -0.36
C LEU A 569 8.58 -6.65 -1.58
N GLY A 570 7.84 -7.63 -2.09
CA GLY A 570 7.08 -7.52 -3.33
C GLY A 570 7.72 -8.22 -4.54
N TYR A 571 9.00 -8.61 -4.45
CA TYR A 571 9.64 -9.51 -5.42
C TYR A 571 9.33 -10.97 -5.07
N SER A 572 8.07 -11.33 -5.12
CA SER A 572 7.64 -12.71 -4.84
C SER A 572 7.97 -13.64 -6.01
N SER A 573 8.29 -14.90 -5.69
CA SER A 573 8.45 -15.96 -6.69
C SER A 573 7.19 -16.14 -7.54
N GLN A 574 7.34 -16.62 -8.77
CA GLN A 574 6.22 -16.88 -9.71
C GLN A 574 5.11 -17.76 -9.13
N ALA A 575 5.36 -18.51 -8.07
CA ALA A 575 4.37 -19.33 -7.38
C ALA A 575 3.26 -18.51 -6.70
N ILE A 576 3.54 -17.26 -6.30
CA ILE A 576 2.55 -16.34 -5.72
C ILE A 576 1.79 -15.57 -6.81
N SER A 577 2.33 -15.45 -8.04
CA SER A 577 1.63 -14.76 -9.13
C SER A 577 0.31 -15.44 -9.53
N SER A 578 0.17 -16.75 -9.26
CA SER A 578 -1.10 -17.49 -9.44
C SER A 578 -2.12 -17.23 -8.32
N LYS A 579 -1.71 -16.58 -7.22
CA LYS A 579 -2.53 -16.25 -6.06
C LYS A 579 -2.27 -14.80 -5.63
N PRO A 580 -2.85 -13.81 -6.33
CA PRO A 580 -2.56 -12.37 -6.10
C PRO A 580 -2.79 -11.92 -4.65
N TRP A 581 -3.66 -12.62 -3.90
CA TRP A 581 -3.93 -12.33 -2.49
C TRP A 581 -2.81 -12.76 -1.52
N LEU A 582 -1.84 -13.55 -1.99
CA LEU A 582 -0.64 -13.92 -1.23
C LEU A 582 0.56 -13.01 -1.55
N ALA A 583 0.44 -12.12 -2.54
CA ALA A 583 1.51 -11.18 -2.84
C ALA A 583 1.74 -10.25 -1.63
N PRO A 584 3.00 -10.08 -1.18
CA PRO A 584 3.33 -9.18 -0.09
C PRO A 584 2.86 -7.76 -0.43
N GLN A 585 2.01 -7.20 0.40
CA GLN A 585 1.54 -5.84 0.22
C GLN A 585 2.60 -4.88 0.77
N LEU A 586 3.07 -3.94 -0.08
CA LEU A 586 3.98 -2.90 0.40
C LEU A 586 3.25 -1.99 1.40
N GLY A 587 3.90 -1.67 2.50
CA GLY A 587 3.34 -0.85 3.57
C GLY A 587 2.69 -1.65 4.69
N LEU A 588 1.77 -1.02 5.40
CA LEU A 588 1.08 -1.63 6.55
C LEU A 588 0.02 -2.65 6.11
N PRO A 589 -0.17 -3.74 6.90
CA PRO A 589 -1.26 -4.68 6.68
C PRO A 589 -2.62 -3.98 6.72
N ARG A 590 -3.51 -4.34 5.80
CA ARG A 590 -4.88 -3.82 5.69
C ARG A 590 -5.86 -4.84 6.22
N VAL A 591 -6.74 -4.39 7.11
CA VAL A 591 -7.76 -5.22 7.75
C VAL A 591 -9.11 -4.52 7.76
N ALA A 592 -10.19 -5.30 7.79
CA ALA A 592 -11.53 -4.79 8.04
C ALA A 592 -11.76 -4.69 9.55
N VAL A 593 -12.27 -3.55 10.01
CA VAL A 593 -12.56 -3.30 11.43
C VAL A 593 -13.97 -2.74 11.63
N VAL A 594 -14.61 -3.06 12.73
CA VAL A 594 -15.91 -2.54 13.13
C VAL A 594 -15.71 -1.30 14.00
N LEU A 595 -16.35 -0.18 13.67
CA LEU A 595 -16.29 1.04 14.48
C LEU A 595 -17.06 0.88 15.80
N THR A 596 -16.42 1.13 16.95
CA THR A 596 -17.05 1.01 18.28
C THR A 596 -17.96 2.17 18.63
N HIS A 597 -17.80 3.33 17.98
CA HIS A 597 -18.59 4.56 18.17
C HIS A 597 -18.60 5.38 16.88
N HIS A 598 -19.22 6.55 16.91
CA HIS A 598 -19.26 7.46 15.76
C HIS A 598 -17.94 8.20 15.57
N PHE A 599 -17.44 8.23 14.32
CA PHE A 599 -16.20 8.92 13.95
C PHE A 599 -16.53 10.13 13.08
N PRO A 600 -16.09 11.36 13.42
CA PRO A 600 -16.34 12.53 12.59
C PRO A 600 -15.56 12.43 11.27
N LEU A 601 -16.22 12.69 10.13
CA LEU A 601 -15.61 12.66 8.81
C LEU A 601 -15.07 14.03 8.40
N ASP A 602 -13.91 14.07 7.72
CA ASP A 602 -13.44 15.27 7.05
C ASP A 602 -14.22 15.43 5.71
N PRO A 603 -14.83 16.61 5.44
CA PRO A 603 -15.70 16.79 4.27
C PRO A 603 -14.97 16.75 2.93
N LYS A 604 -13.63 16.87 2.92
CA LYS A 604 -12.83 17.06 1.70
C LYS A 604 -11.68 16.06 1.53
N ARG A 605 -11.23 15.44 2.61
CA ARG A 605 -10.00 14.64 2.59
C ARG A 605 -10.21 13.30 3.28
N THR A 606 -9.60 12.26 2.78
CA THR A 606 -9.47 10.98 3.50
C THR A 606 -8.69 11.21 4.79
N GLU A 607 -9.25 10.80 5.93
CA GLU A 607 -8.59 10.87 7.23
C GLU A 607 -8.03 9.50 7.61
N TYR A 608 -6.77 9.48 8.01
CA TYR A 608 -6.09 8.36 8.64
C TYR A 608 -6.19 8.55 10.16
N HIS A 609 -7.28 8.04 10.71
CA HIS A 609 -7.67 8.25 12.09
C HIS A 609 -6.97 7.28 13.01
N ARG A 610 -6.26 7.79 14.05
CA ARG A 610 -5.52 6.97 15.02
C ARG A 610 -6.48 6.22 15.92
N ALA A 611 -6.37 4.91 15.97
CA ALA A 611 -7.26 4.04 16.72
C ALA A 611 -6.51 2.91 17.42
N VAL A 612 -7.15 2.36 18.44
CA VAL A 612 -6.78 1.07 19.02
C VAL A 612 -7.69 0.02 18.39
N VAL A 613 -7.07 -0.96 17.73
CA VAL A 613 -7.76 -2.13 17.20
C VAL A 613 -7.55 -3.30 18.15
N THR A 614 -8.65 -3.94 18.54
CA THR A 614 -8.67 -5.11 19.40
C THR A 614 -9.44 -6.24 18.74
N ALA A 615 -9.04 -7.48 18.99
CA ALA A 615 -9.77 -8.68 18.54
C ALA A 615 -10.79 -9.09 19.60
N SER A 616 -12.03 -9.27 19.21
CA SER A 616 -13.09 -9.77 20.09
C SER A 616 -13.03 -11.31 20.17
N ARG A 617 -13.01 -11.85 21.38
CA ARG A 617 -13.05 -13.30 21.60
C ARG A 617 -14.42 -13.91 21.34
N SER A 618 -15.49 -13.09 21.39
CA SER A 618 -16.87 -13.58 21.27
C SER A 618 -17.29 -13.86 19.83
N ASP A 619 -16.79 -13.08 18.87
CA ASP A 619 -17.17 -13.17 17.44
C ASP A 619 -15.98 -13.18 16.47
N GLY A 620 -14.74 -13.10 16.97
CA GLY A 620 -13.51 -13.11 16.17
C GLY A 620 -13.27 -11.85 15.33
N ARG A 621 -14.10 -10.81 15.47
CA ARG A 621 -13.99 -9.58 14.68
C ARG A 621 -12.99 -8.61 15.31
N LEU A 622 -12.45 -7.72 14.45
CA LEU A 622 -11.61 -6.62 14.87
C LEU A 622 -12.46 -5.37 15.10
N TYR A 623 -12.26 -4.72 16.24
CA TYR A 623 -12.97 -3.52 16.64
C TYR A 623 -12.03 -2.34 16.79
N ALA A 624 -12.39 -1.20 16.20
CA ALA A 624 -11.59 0.02 16.24
C ALA A 624 -12.20 1.06 17.17
N THR A 625 -11.41 1.50 18.15
CA THR A 625 -11.73 2.58 19.09
C THR A 625 -10.81 3.77 18.87
N SER A 626 -11.36 4.99 18.73
CA SER A 626 -10.56 6.21 18.57
C SER A 626 -9.67 6.45 19.79
N THR A 627 -8.43 6.91 19.55
CA THR A 627 -7.54 7.41 20.62
C THR A 627 -7.85 8.88 20.96
N GLY A 628 -8.81 9.52 20.28
CA GLY A 628 -9.31 10.85 20.55
C GLY A 628 -10.48 10.86 21.52
N VAL A 629 -10.99 12.07 21.81
CA VAL A 629 -12.24 12.24 22.55
C VAL A 629 -13.40 11.83 21.65
N GLU A 630 -14.35 11.06 22.15
CA GLU A 630 -15.53 10.63 21.40
C GLU A 630 -16.28 11.82 20.82
N GLY A 631 -16.66 11.74 19.56
CA GLY A 631 -17.37 12.81 18.83
C GLY A 631 -16.50 14.00 18.42
N ALA A 632 -15.21 14.05 18.82
CA ALA A 632 -14.29 15.11 18.45
C ALA A 632 -13.25 14.65 17.43
N GLY A 633 -12.95 15.51 16.44
CA GLY A 633 -11.87 15.27 15.49
C GLY A 633 -10.49 15.25 16.16
N GLN A 634 -9.59 14.44 15.63
CA GLN A 634 -8.21 14.37 16.15
C GLN A 634 -7.34 15.53 15.64
N ARG A 635 -6.50 16.07 16.53
CA ARG A 635 -5.52 17.13 16.19
C ARG A 635 -4.19 16.53 15.78
N SER A 636 -3.57 17.08 14.73
CA SER A 636 -2.26 16.64 14.22
C SER A 636 -1.09 16.97 15.15
N SER A 637 -1.25 17.97 16.04
CA SER A 637 -0.26 18.35 17.04
C SER A 637 -0.23 17.45 18.29
N LYS A 638 -1.27 16.61 18.48
CA LYS A 638 -1.34 15.73 19.66
C LYS A 638 -0.60 14.40 19.41
N VAL A 639 0.68 14.35 19.79
CA VAL A 639 1.48 13.12 19.74
C VAL A 639 0.86 12.01 20.61
N GLY A 640 0.29 12.34 21.76
CA GLY A 640 -0.37 11.38 22.64
C GLY A 640 -1.53 10.58 22.02
N SER A 641 -2.09 11.04 20.89
CA SER A 641 -3.07 10.26 20.15
C SER A 641 -2.46 9.05 19.42
N LEU A 642 -1.14 9.02 19.24
CA LEU A 642 -0.38 7.91 18.66
C LEU A 642 0.17 6.95 19.70
N ALA A 643 0.44 7.45 20.93
CA ALA A 643 1.09 6.67 21.98
C ALA A 643 0.34 5.36 22.36
N LYS A 644 -0.95 5.28 22.09
CA LYS A 644 -1.78 4.10 22.35
C LYS A 644 -2.34 3.48 21.07
N ALA A 645 -2.16 4.14 19.91
CA ALA A 645 -2.70 3.65 18.64
C ALA A 645 -1.85 2.49 18.10
N ASN A 646 -2.52 1.43 17.68
CA ASN A 646 -1.92 0.34 16.92
C ASN A 646 -2.45 0.28 15.48
N ALA A 647 -3.33 1.21 15.09
CA ALA A 647 -3.90 1.24 13.75
C ALA A 647 -4.27 2.66 13.28
N LEU A 648 -4.36 2.82 11.96
CA LEU A 648 -4.92 3.96 11.27
C LEU A 648 -6.21 3.53 10.57
N VAL A 649 -7.36 3.98 11.07
CA VAL A 649 -8.65 3.75 10.41
C VAL A 649 -8.78 4.69 9.23
N VAL A 650 -9.12 4.16 8.05
CA VAL A 650 -9.24 4.92 6.80
C VAL A 650 -10.68 5.44 6.68
N LEU A 651 -10.87 6.70 7.01
CA LEU A 651 -12.15 7.38 6.90
C LEU A 651 -12.18 8.18 5.60
N ARG A 652 -12.97 7.76 4.63
CA ARG A 652 -13.11 8.47 3.35
C ARG A 652 -13.74 9.84 3.56
N ALA A 653 -13.41 10.80 2.66
CA ALA A 653 -14.01 12.11 2.68
C ALA A 653 -15.54 12.03 2.60
N GLY A 654 -16.23 12.78 3.47
CA GLY A 654 -17.69 12.74 3.54
C GLY A 654 -18.25 13.78 4.50
N ARG A 655 -19.56 14.03 4.42
CA ARG A 655 -20.28 14.87 5.37
C ARG A 655 -20.95 13.98 6.42
N GLY A 656 -20.79 14.30 7.70
CA GLY A 656 -21.39 13.55 8.79
C GLY A 656 -20.38 12.74 9.59
N VAL A 657 -20.76 11.57 9.97
CA VAL A 657 -19.97 10.66 10.84
C VAL A 657 -19.97 9.23 10.28
N GLY A 658 -18.87 8.52 10.42
CA GLY A 658 -18.83 7.08 10.29
C GLY A 658 -19.67 6.47 11.42
N ILE A 659 -20.54 5.56 11.08
CA ILE A 659 -21.59 5.06 12.00
C ILE A 659 -21.03 3.94 12.88
N LYS A 660 -21.35 3.95 14.19
CA LYS A 660 -21.08 2.81 15.08
C LYS A 660 -21.58 1.50 14.45
N GLY A 661 -20.74 0.48 14.43
CA GLY A 661 -21.05 -0.82 13.80
C GLY A 661 -20.71 -0.91 12.32
N GLU A 662 -20.34 0.21 11.67
CA GLU A 662 -19.89 0.22 10.28
C GLU A 662 -18.55 -0.50 10.16
N ILE A 663 -18.39 -1.27 9.06
CA ILE A 663 -17.13 -1.93 8.74
C ILE A 663 -16.32 -1.02 7.80
N VAL A 664 -15.13 -0.69 8.24
CA VAL A 664 -14.20 0.18 7.48
C VAL A 664 -12.82 -0.46 7.41
N GLU A 665 -11.97 0.06 6.53
CA GLU A 665 -10.57 -0.37 6.41
C GLU A 665 -9.71 0.27 7.51
N ALA A 666 -8.77 -0.49 8.05
CA ALA A 666 -7.72 0.00 8.91
C ALA A 666 -6.35 -0.55 8.49
N LEU A 667 -5.31 0.25 8.71
CA LEU A 667 -3.90 -0.09 8.51
C LEU A 667 -3.29 -0.40 9.87
N LEU A 668 -2.77 -1.60 10.07
CA LEU A 668 -2.19 -2.01 11.34
C LEU A 668 -0.73 -1.51 11.46
N MET A 669 -0.45 -0.74 12.52
CA MET A 669 0.90 -0.23 12.85
C MET A 669 1.59 -1.06 13.92
N GLY A 670 0.86 -1.88 14.65
CA GLY A 670 1.39 -2.70 15.74
C GLY A 670 0.47 -3.89 16.05
N ASP A 671 0.81 -4.62 17.11
CA ASP A 671 0.12 -5.85 17.50
C ASP A 671 -1.35 -5.60 17.88
N VAL A 672 -2.18 -6.58 17.54
CA VAL A 672 -3.58 -6.61 17.91
C VAL A 672 -3.75 -7.53 19.13
N HIS A 673 -4.22 -6.98 20.22
CA HIS A 673 -4.49 -7.74 21.45
C HIS A 673 -5.96 -8.17 21.51
N GLY A 674 -6.22 -9.34 22.10
CA GLY A 674 -7.58 -9.77 22.41
C GLY A 674 -8.16 -8.90 23.54
N SER A 675 -9.44 -8.49 23.43
CA SER A 675 -10.15 -7.79 24.49
C SER A 675 -11.13 -8.73 25.18
N ASP A 676 -11.14 -8.70 26.52
CA ASP A 676 -12.20 -9.33 27.33
C ASP A 676 -13.42 -8.41 27.49
N THR A 677 -13.34 -7.21 26.94
CA THR A 677 -14.40 -6.23 27.03
C THR A 677 -15.55 -6.67 26.13
N ARG A 678 -16.64 -7.15 26.73
CA ARG A 678 -17.92 -7.27 26.05
C ARG A 678 -18.26 -5.87 25.53
N VAL A 679 -18.17 -5.67 24.24
CA VAL A 679 -18.77 -4.49 23.61
C VAL A 679 -20.26 -4.66 23.80
N ILE A 680 -20.82 -3.98 24.79
CA ILE A 680 -22.28 -3.91 24.96
C ILE A 680 -22.79 -3.18 23.73
N CYS A 681 -23.41 -3.92 22.83
CA CYS A 681 -24.08 -3.39 21.66
C CYS A 681 -25.32 -2.59 22.06
#